data_96a02dc8ab2b00b9c073cde54ef45fd4
#
_entry.id   96a02dc8ab2b00b9c073cde54ef45fd4
#
_cell.length_a   1.000
_cell.length_b   1.000
_cell.length_c   1.000
_cell.angle_alpha   90.00
_cell.angle_beta   90.00
_cell.angle_gamma   90.00
#
_symmetry.space_group_name_H-M   'P 1'
#
loop_
_entity.id
_entity.type
_entity.pdbx_description
1 polymer ?
#
loop_
_entity_poly.entity_id
_entity_poly.type
_entity_poly.pdbx_seq_one_letter_code
_entity_poly.pdbx_strand_id
1 'polypeptide(L)'
;MRTPAYLCLLLTCMLVSCTPTQEKHEIDYTSYVNPFIGTDFTGNTYPGAQAPFGMVQLSPDNGLPGWDRISGYFYPDSTIAGFSHTHLSGTGAGDLYDISFMPVTLPYKEAEAPLGIHSKFSHKDESAHAGYYQVRLTDYNINVELTATERCGIQRYTFPEAQSAIFLNLKKAMNWDFTNDSHIEVVDSVTIQGYRFSNGWARDQHIYFRTRFSRPFEKMELDTTAIIKDNKRIGTAVIARFDFNTQKDEQILVNTAISGVSTEGAAKNLQTEVPENDFDKYLAETKANWNRQLGKIEIKGDNENDKVNFYTALYHSMIAPTIYSDVDGAYYGPDKKVHQANGWVNYSTFSLWDTYRAAHPLFTYTEPERVNDMVKSFIAFYEQNGRLPVWNFYGSETDMMIGYHAVPVIVDAYLKGIGDFDAKKALDACIATANLDNYRGIGLYRELGYIPYNVTDHYNAENWSLSKTLEYAFDDYCIAEMAKKMGKQDIADEFYKRSQNYKNVYNPATSFMQPRDDKGIFVKDFKADDYTPHICESNGWQYFWSVQHDINGLINLVGGKNRFAEKLDSMFTYHPAADDELPIFSTGMIGQYAHGNEPSHHVIYLFNAIGHENRTQEYVAKVMNELYKNEPAGLCGNEDCGQMSAWYVFSAMGFYPVNPVSGKYEIGTPLFPEMQLHLANGKTFTVLAPKVNKENIYIQSIKIDGKPYDKTYLTHEQIMSGATVEFEMSNTPKAIGVIFEDKNP
;
A
#
# COMPACT_ATOMS: atom_id res chain seq x y z
N MET A 1 -56.82 -60.35 52.79
CA MET A 1 -57.39 -59.72 51.57
C MET A 1 -56.45 -58.61 51.19
N ARG A 2 -55.73 -58.80 50.07
CA ARG A 2 -54.73 -57.89 49.54
C ARG A 2 -55.26 -57.20 48.28
N THR A 3 -55.40 -55.90 48.33
CA THR A 3 -55.71 -55.03 47.15
C THR A 3 -54.45 -54.62 46.40
N PRO A 4 -54.42 -54.74 45.09
CA PRO A 4 -53.26 -54.23 44.31
C PRO A 4 -53.45 -52.76 43.93
N ALA A 5 -52.36 -51.99 44.13
CA ALA A 5 -52.27 -50.60 43.68
C ALA A 5 -51.89 -50.55 42.15
N TYR A 6 -52.64 -49.80 41.37
CA TYR A 6 -52.36 -49.49 40.01
C TYR A 6 -51.43 -48.27 39.95
N LEU A 7 -50.25 -48.44 39.30
CA LEU A 7 -49.28 -47.38 39.06
C LEU A 7 -49.58 -46.81 37.67
N CYS A 8 -50.11 -45.57 37.58
CA CYS A 8 -50.24 -44.83 36.33
C CYS A 8 -48.92 -44.20 35.96
N LEU A 9 -48.30 -44.68 34.84
CA LEU A 9 -47.13 -44.07 34.24
C LEU A 9 -47.61 -42.95 33.31
N LEU A 10 -47.36 -41.68 33.67
CA LEU A 10 -47.53 -40.52 32.79
C LEU A 10 -46.34 -40.39 31.86
N LEU A 11 -46.49 -40.68 30.58
CA LEU A 11 -45.53 -40.46 29.55
C LEU A 11 -45.61 -39.01 29.13
N THR A 12 -44.66 -38.18 29.59
CA THR A 12 -44.52 -36.79 29.13
C THR A 12 -43.72 -36.79 27.81
N CYS A 13 -44.38 -36.63 26.70
CA CYS A 13 -43.73 -36.35 25.38
C CYS A 13 -43.13 -34.94 25.40
N MET A 14 -41.81 -34.84 25.54
CA MET A 14 -41.07 -33.61 25.21
C MET A 14 -41.07 -33.44 23.70
N LEU A 15 -41.88 -32.53 23.17
CA LEU A 15 -41.75 -31.99 21.83
C LEU A 15 -40.45 -31.14 21.80
N VAL A 16 -39.38 -31.72 21.31
CA VAL A 16 -38.18 -30.96 20.93
C VAL A 16 -38.58 -30.18 19.66
N SER A 17 -38.86 -28.89 19.82
CA SER A 17 -39.02 -27.96 18.75
C SER A 17 -37.65 -27.71 18.12
N CYS A 18 -37.30 -28.40 17.03
CA CYS A 18 -36.20 -28.03 16.19
C CYS A 18 -36.59 -26.72 15.46
N THR A 19 -36.23 -25.59 16.01
CA THR A 19 -36.11 -24.36 15.23
C THR A 19 -34.98 -24.59 14.22
N PRO A 20 -35.22 -24.44 12.94
CA PRO A 20 -34.13 -24.44 11.97
C PRO A 20 -33.19 -23.26 12.33
N THR A 21 -32.00 -23.57 12.77
CA THR A 21 -30.89 -22.61 12.74
C THR A 21 -30.77 -22.18 11.28
N GLN A 22 -31.20 -20.96 10.95
CA GLN A 22 -30.80 -20.33 9.70
C GLN A 22 -29.26 -20.35 9.73
N GLU A 23 -28.67 -21.17 8.87
CA GLU A 23 -27.26 -21.05 8.52
C GLU A 23 -27.10 -19.59 8.07
N LYS A 24 -26.41 -18.77 8.86
CA LYS A 24 -25.91 -17.49 8.38
C LYS A 24 -25.00 -17.85 7.22
N HIS A 25 -25.44 -17.64 5.99
CA HIS A 25 -24.53 -17.65 4.85
C HIS A 25 -23.46 -16.61 5.14
N GLU A 26 -22.27 -17.07 5.42
CA GLU A 26 -21.10 -16.21 5.58
C GLU A 26 -20.86 -15.53 4.23
N ILE A 27 -20.76 -14.20 4.23
CA ILE A 27 -20.56 -13.43 2.99
C ILE A 27 -19.16 -13.75 2.47
N ASP A 28 -19.09 -14.08 1.18
CA ASP A 28 -17.80 -14.27 0.50
C ASP A 28 -17.33 -12.92 -0.08
N TYR A 29 -16.65 -12.13 0.74
CA TYR A 29 -16.08 -10.83 0.35
C TYR A 29 -15.01 -10.96 -0.74
N THR A 30 -14.34 -12.12 -0.81
CA THR A 30 -13.29 -12.35 -1.82
C THR A 30 -13.86 -12.37 -3.24
N SER A 31 -15.14 -12.67 -3.40
CA SER A 31 -15.83 -12.65 -4.70
C SER A 31 -15.98 -11.23 -5.29
N TYR A 32 -15.86 -10.19 -4.47
CA TYR A 32 -15.88 -8.80 -4.93
C TYR A 32 -14.49 -8.26 -5.30
N VAL A 33 -13.42 -8.99 -5.03
CA VAL A 33 -12.07 -8.52 -5.35
C VAL A 33 -11.74 -8.80 -6.82
N ASN A 34 -11.42 -7.75 -7.57
CA ASN A 34 -10.93 -7.82 -8.94
C ASN A 34 -9.47 -7.35 -9.02
N PRO A 35 -8.47 -8.26 -8.90
CA PRO A 35 -7.06 -7.88 -8.91
C PRO A 35 -6.56 -7.31 -10.25
N PHE A 36 -7.37 -7.34 -11.31
CA PHE A 36 -7.01 -6.70 -12.57
C PHE A 36 -7.19 -5.17 -12.56
N ILE A 37 -7.90 -4.60 -11.59
CA ILE A 37 -8.00 -3.13 -11.45
C ILE A 37 -6.61 -2.54 -11.21
N GLY A 38 -6.18 -1.60 -12.06
CA GLY A 38 -4.87 -0.94 -12.02
C GLY A 38 -3.77 -1.67 -12.77
N THR A 39 -4.05 -2.78 -13.47
CA THR A 39 -3.06 -3.51 -14.29
C THR A 39 -2.87 -2.94 -15.69
N ASP A 40 -3.61 -1.91 -16.05
CA ASP A 40 -3.48 -1.12 -17.27
C ASP A 40 -3.31 0.35 -16.92
N PHE A 41 -2.89 1.17 -17.89
CA PHE A 41 -2.61 2.58 -17.74
C PHE A 41 -1.46 2.83 -16.74
N THR A 42 -1.70 3.53 -15.62
CA THR A 42 -0.66 3.95 -14.66
C THR A 42 -0.83 3.35 -13.26
N GLY A 43 -1.76 2.42 -13.07
CA GLY A 43 -2.01 1.84 -11.74
C GLY A 43 -0.86 0.99 -11.21
N ASN A 44 -0.13 0.32 -12.10
CA ASN A 44 1.05 -0.52 -11.79
C ASN A 44 0.77 -1.62 -10.73
N THR A 45 -0.45 -2.16 -10.73
CA THR A 45 -0.80 -3.32 -9.89
C THR A 45 -0.54 -4.63 -10.63
N TYR A 46 -0.64 -5.77 -9.96
CA TYR A 46 -0.51 -7.11 -10.53
C TYR A 46 -1.67 -8.02 -10.09
N PRO A 47 -2.09 -9.00 -10.93
CA PRO A 47 -3.25 -9.84 -10.64
C PRO A 47 -2.92 -11.11 -9.83
N GLY A 48 -1.69 -11.32 -9.42
CA GLY A 48 -1.20 -12.57 -8.84
C GLY A 48 -1.74 -12.89 -7.44
N ALA A 49 -1.40 -14.07 -6.96
CA ALA A 49 -1.82 -14.58 -5.67
C ALA A 49 -0.89 -14.09 -4.54
N GLN A 50 -1.48 -13.64 -3.46
CA GLN A 50 -0.78 -13.19 -2.26
C GLN A 50 -1.64 -13.42 -1.01
N ALA A 51 -1.01 -13.68 0.14
CA ALA A 51 -1.66 -13.55 1.45
C ALA A 51 -1.65 -12.10 1.93
N PRO A 52 -2.57 -11.66 2.81
CA PRO A 52 -2.52 -10.30 3.36
C PRO A 52 -1.16 -9.97 3.96
N PHE A 53 -0.52 -8.89 3.50
CA PHE A 53 0.83 -8.45 3.91
C PHE A 53 1.93 -9.50 3.68
N GLY A 54 1.73 -10.49 2.81
CA GLY A 54 2.64 -11.61 2.61
C GLY A 54 4.01 -11.19 2.06
N MET A 55 5.05 -11.95 2.42
CA MET A 55 6.40 -11.85 1.85
C MET A 55 6.43 -12.30 0.39
N VAL A 56 5.53 -13.22 0.01
CA VAL A 56 5.40 -13.74 -1.36
C VAL A 56 4.28 -13.03 -2.10
N GLN A 57 4.60 -12.51 -3.27
CA GLN A 57 3.70 -11.98 -4.28
C GLN A 57 3.88 -12.83 -5.54
N LEU A 58 3.11 -13.91 -5.66
CA LEU A 58 3.22 -14.88 -6.75
C LEU A 58 2.38 -14.45 -7.95
N SER A 59 2.99 -13.90 -8.99
CA SER A 59 2.28 -13.31 -10.13
C SER A 59 2.89 -13.67 -11.48
N PRO A 60 2.11 -13.64 -12.57
CA PRO A 60 2.66 -13.73 -13.92
C PRO A 60 3.50 -12.52 -14.28
N ASP A 61 4.56 -12.78 -15.07
CA ASP A 61 5.41 -11.79 -15.69
C ASP A 61 5.19 -11.80 -17.21
N ASN A 62 4.88 -10.65 -17.82
CA ASN A 62 4.73 -10.57 -19.28
C ASN A 62 6.06 -10.70 -20.03
N GLY A 63 7.19 -10.39 -19.40
CA GLY A 63 8.53 -10.63 -19.92
C GLY A 63 9.13 -9.47 -20.72
N LEU A 64 8.40 -8.37 -20.89
CA LEU A 64 8.89 -7.17 -21.57
C LEU A 64 9.20 -6.05 -20.56
N PRO A 65 10.26 -5.26 -20.76
CA PRO A 65 10.57 -4.10 -19.94
C PRO A 65 9.68 -2.92 -20.29
N GLY A 66 9.58 -1.95 -19.41
CA GLY A 66 8.90 -0.67 -19.63
C GLY A 66 8.25 -0.13 -18.38
N TRP A 67 7.94 1.17 -18.36
CA TRP A 67 7.26 1.81 -17.24
C TRP A 67 5.88 1.19 -16.96
N ASP A 68 5.12 0.89 -18.00
CA ASP A 68 3.79 0.29 -17.88
C ASP A 68 3.82 -1.17 -17.37
N ARG A 69 5.02 -1.76 -17.23
CA ARG A 69 5.27 -3.15 -16.85
C ARG A 69 6.09 -3.27 -15.58
N ILE A 70 6.14 -2.21 -14.80
CA ILE A 70 6.93 -2.15 -13.56
C ILE A 70 6.49 -3.19 -12.53
N SER A 71 5.18 -3.52 -12.49
CA SER A 71 4.66 -4.56 -11.61
C SER A 71 4.87 -5.99 -12.12
N GLY A 72 5.46 -6.18 -13.31
CA GLY A 72 5.64 -7.47 -14.00
C GLY A 72 4.51 -7.84 -14.95
N TYR A 73 3.32 -7.34 -14.71
CA TYR A 73 2.12 -7.61 -15.51
C TYR A 73 1.54 -6.30 -16.07
N PHE A 74 1.19 -6.32 -17.36
CA PHE A 74 0.49 -5.24 -18.03
C PHE A 74 -0.67 -5.82 -18.85
N TYR A 75 -1.90 -5.46 -18.53
CA TYR A 75 -3.11 -6.08 -19.07
C TYR A 75 -3.17 -6.12 -20.61
N PRO A 76 -2.73 -5.10 -21.38
CA PRO A 76 -2.72 -5.16 -22.84
C PRO A 76 -1.77 -6.18 -23.46
N ASP A 77 -0.83 -6.75 -22.70
CA ASP A 77 0.12 -7.74 -23.21
C ASP A 77 -0.55 -9.11 -23.41
N SER A 78 -0.01 -9.91 -24.31
CA SER A 78 -0.55 -11.24 -24.68
C SER A 78 0.46 -12.39 -24.50
N THR A 79 1.53 -12.14 -23.74
CA THR A 79 2.58 -13.13 -23.45
C THR A 79 2.82 -13.24 -21.95
N ILE A 80 3.20 -14.43 -21.50
CA ILE A 80 3.72 -14.70 -20.16
C ILE A 80 5.05 -15.40 -20.33
N ALA A 81 6.08 -14.90 -19.62
CA ALA A 81 7.45 -15.40 -19.63
C ALA A 81 7.89 -16.03 -18.30
N GLY A 82 6.97 -16.17 -17.37
CA GLY A 82 7.19 -16.83 -16.08
C GLY A 82 6.22 -16.40 -15.00
N PHE A 83 6.37 -17.02 -13.83
CA PHE A 83 5.62 -16.75 -12.61
C PHE A 83 6.64 -16.58 -11.49
N SER A 84 6.90 -15.33 -11.08
CA SER A 84 7.87 -15.01 -10.04
C SER A 84 7.21 -14.78 -8.67
N HIS A 85 8.02 -14.87 -7.61
CA HIS A 85 7.55 -14.87 -6.22
C HIS A 85 7.57 -13.50 -5.56
N THR A 86 8.12 -12.49 -6.21
CA THR A 86 8.25 -11.14 -5.68
C THR A 86 7.82 -10.11 -6.70
N HIS A 87 6.90 -9.23 -6.29
CA HIS A 87 6.38 -8.12 -7.09
C HIS A 87 6.14 -6.91 -6.19
N LEU A 88 6.11 -5.72 -6.77
CA LEU A 88 5.77 -4.49 -6.08
C LEU A 88 4.50 -3.90 -6.69
N SER A 89 3.55 -3.53 -5.86
CA SER A 89 2.25 -3.00 -6.30
C SER A 89 2.25 -1.48 -6.32
N GLY A 90 1.95 -0.92 -7.48
CA GLY A 90 1.58 0.48 -7.61
C GLY A 90 2.73 1.49 -7.55
N THR A 91 3.99 1.08 -7.66
CA THR A 91 5.12 2.02 -7.56
C THR A 91 5.95 2.08 -8.82
N GLY A 92 6.79 3.12 -8.91
CA GLY A 92 7.75 3.29 -9.98
C GLY A 92 9.03 2.42 -9.88
N ALA A 93 9.03 1.33 -9.10
CA ALA A 93 10.20 0.46 -8.93
C ALA A 93 10.17 -0.75 -9.85
N GLY A 94 11.17 -0.88 -10.68
CA GLY A 94 11.32 -2.01 -11.59
C GLY A 94 12.20 -3.15 -11.06
N ASP A 95 12.31 -3.31 -9.74
CA ASP A 95 13.05 -4.37 -9.06
C ASP A 95 12.18 -5.62 -8.88
N LEU A 96 12.78 -6.68 -8.35
CA LEU A 96 12.16 -7.94 -7.96
C LEU A 96 12.09 -8.99 -9.09
N TYR A 97 10.98 -9.69 -9.27
CA TYR A 97 10.77 -10.83 -10.17
C TYR A 97 11.65 -12.03 -9.83
N ASP A 98 11.88 -12.23 -8.52
CA ASP A 98 12.74 -13.28 -8.03
C ASP A 98 12.06 -14.65 -8.13
N ILE A 99 12.89 -15.69 -8.36
CA ILE A 99 12.49 -17.10 -8.35
C ILE A 99 11.33 -17.35 -9.32
N SER A 100 11.61 -17.10 -10.61
CA SER A 100 10.62 -17.17 -11.70
C SER A 100 10.58 -18.55 -12.31
N PHE A 101 9.41 -19.23 -12.28
CA PHE A 101 9.17 -20.52 -12.92
C PHE A 101 8.38 -20.37 -14.21
N MET A 102 8.70 -21.19 -15.22
CA MET A 102 7.97 -21.29 -16.49
C MET A 102 7.79 -22.73 -16.93
N PRO A 103 6.56 -23.29 -16.89
CA PRO A 103 6.28 -24.63 -17.40
C PRO A 103 6.10 -24.61 -18.91
N VAL A 104 6.64 -25.63 -19.58
CA VAL A 104 6.57 -25.79 -21.04
C VAL A 104 6.37 -27.26 -21.44
N THR A 105 5.90 -27.51 -22.66
CA THR A 105 6.05 -28.81 -23.36
C THR A 105 7.17 -28.73 -24.40
N LEU A 106 7.83 -29.84 -24.69
CA LEU A 106 8.89 -29.89 -25.66
C LEU A 106 8.36 -30.18 -27.08
N PRO A 107 8.89 -29.59 -28.14
CA PRO A 107 9.92 -28.51 -28.10
C PRO A 107 9.34 -27.16 -27.64
N TYR A 108 10.08 -26.42 -26.81
CA TYR A 108 9.67 -25.11 -26.35
C TYR A 108 10.06 -24.00 -27.34
N LYS A 109 9.44 -22.85 -27.19
CA LYS A 109 9.71 -21.63 -27.96
C LYS A 109 10.56 -20.68 -27.13
N GLU A 110 11.61 -20.16 -27.76
CA GLU A 110 12.47 -19.14 -27.18
C GLU A 110 12.61 -17.98 -28.16
N ALA A 111 12.34 -16.77 -27.69
CA ALA A 111 12.57 -15.54 -28.43
C ALA A 111 13.90 -14.91 -28.02
N GLU A 112 14.37 -13.93 -28.80
CA GLU A 112 15.47 -13.08 -28.38
C GLU A 112 15.15 -12.34 -27.07
N ALA A 113 16.20 -12.02 -26.30
CA ALA A 113 16.04 -11.23 -25.09
C ALA A 113 15.35 -9.86 -25.44
N PRO A 114 14.50 -9.30 -24.55
CA PRO A 114 14.31 -9.71 -23.13
C PRO A 114 13.29 -10.83 -22.89
N LEU A 115 12.46 -11.19 -23.88
CA LEU A 115 11.32 -12.08 -23.70
C LEU A 115 11.73 -13.53 -23.32
N GLY A 116 12.72 -14.14 -24.03
CA GLY A 116 13.22 -15.47 -23.76
C GLY A 116 12.15 -16.57 -23.93
N ILE A 117 12.09 -17.51 -22.99
CA ILE A 117 11.08 -18.58 -22.96
C ILE A 117 9.76 -17.97 -22.52
N HIS A 118 8.71 -18.17 -23.32
CA HIS A 118 7.40 -17.55 -23.08
C HIS A 118 6.27 -18.39 -23.68
N SER A 119 5.05 -18.07 -23.35
CA SER A 119 3.83 -18.54 -24.01
C SER A 119 2.89 -17.39 -24.28
N LYS A 120 2.08 -17.52 -25.32
CA LYS A 120 0.87 -16.70 -25.49
C LYS A 120 -0.19 -17.13 -24.52
N PHE A 121 -1.07 -16.18 -24.18
CA PHE A 121 -2.29 -16.43 -23.40
C PHE A 121 -3.44 -15.57 -23.90
N SER A 122 -4.63 -15.76 -23.34
CA SER A 122 -5.82 -14.97 -23.63
C SER A 122 -6.55 -14.66 -22.32
N HIS A 123 -7.00 -13.40 -22.14
CA HIS A 123 -7.81 -13.00 -21.00
C HIS A 123 -9.14 -13.77 -20.86
N LYS A 124 -9.59 -14.48 -21.93
CA LYS A 124 -10.75 -15.38 -21.85
C LYS A 124 -10.48 -16.66 -21.05
N ASP A 125 -9.20 -17.02 -20.96
CA ASP A 125 -8.71 -18.20 -20.27
C ASP A 125 -7.87 -17.81 -19.03
N GLU A 126 -8.12 -16.61 -18.50
CA GLU A 126 -7.44 -16.03 -17.34
C GLU A 126 -8.49 -15.61 -16.30
N SER A 127 -8.20 -15.81 -15.02
CA SER A 127 -9.01 -15.28 -13.93
C SER A 127 -8.18 -15.05 -12.68
N ALA A 128 -8.59 -14.05 -11.87
CA ALA A 128 -7.97 -13.73 -10.61
C ALA A 128 -9.01 -13.31 -9.58
N HIS A 129 -8.73 -13.59 -8.32
CA HIS A 129 -9.44 -13.07 -7.15
C HIS A 129 -8.50 -13.08 -5.94
N ALA A 130 -8.91 -12.57 -4.80
CA ALA A 130 -8.04 -12.47 -3.64
C ALA A 130 -7.37 -13.81 -3.30
N GLY A 131 -6.04 -13.85 -3.37
CA GLY A 131 -5.23 -15.05 -3.09
C GLY A 131 -5.19 -16.14 -4.15
N TYR A 132 -5.70 -15.88 -5.34
CA TYR A 132 -5.71 -16.84 -6.45
C TYR A 132 -5.55 -16.18 -7.81
N TYR A 133 -4.79 -16.84 -8.68
CA TYR A 133 -4.67 -16.52 -10.09
C TYR A 133 -4.65 -17.80 -10.91
N GLN A 134 -5.25 -17.79 -12.11
CA GLN A 134 -5.10 -18.85 -13.09
C GLN A 134 -5.00 -18.32 -14.51
N VAL A 135 -4.29 -19.07 -15.38
CA VAL A 135 -4.18 -18.79 -16.81
C VAL A 135 -3.86 -20.06 -17.59
N ARG A 136 -4.28 -20.09 -18.87
CA ARG A 136 -3.86 -21.13 -19.81
C ARG A 136 -2.74 -20.64 -20.73
N LEU A 137 -1.61 -21.30 -20.68
CA LEU A 137 -0.49 -21.12 -21.61
C LEU A 137 -0.81 -21.80 -22.94
N THR A 138 -1.22 -21.03 -23.95
CA THR A 138 -1.82 -21.57 -25.19
C THR A 138 -0.80 -22.26 -26.08
N ASP A 139 0.47 -21.81 -26.09
CA ASP A 139 1.53 -22.45 -26.90
C ASP A 139 1.88 -23.86 -26.41
N TYR A 140 1.66 -24.16 -25.12
CA TYR A 140 2.02 -25.42 -24.49
C TYR A 140 0.82 -26.24 -24.00
N ASN A 141 -0.39 -25.68 -24.09
CA ASN A 141 -1.60 -26.30 -23.56
C ASN A 141 -1.48 -26.69 -22.07
N ILE A 142 -0.90 -25.82 -21.28
CA ILE A 142 -0.73 -26.00 -19.82
C ILE A 142 -1.67 -25.04 -19.10
N ASN A 143 -2.44 -25.55 -18.12
CA ASN A 143 -3.16 -24.69 -17.20
C ASN A 143 -2.29 -24.42 -15.97
N VAL A 144 -2.18 -23.16 -15.58
CA VAL A 144 -1.40 -22.68 -14.42
C VAL A 144 -2.36 -22.11 -13.40
N GLU A 145 -2.22 -22.53 -12.16
CA GLU A 145 -2.96 -21.99 -11.01
C GLU A 145 -1.98 -21.61 -9.91
N LEU A 146 -2.20 -20.47 -9.29
CA LEU A 146 -1.34 -19.89 -8.27
C LEU A 146 -2.14 -19.60 -7.00
N THR A 147 -1.55 -19.90 -5.85
CA THR A 147 -1.97 -19.42 -4.53
C THR A 147 -0.75 -19.20 -3.65
N ALA A 148 -0.89 -18.50 -2.52
CA ALA A 148 0.25 -18.20 -1.66
C ALA A 148 -0.16 -18.17 -0.18
N THR A 149 0.74 -18.61 0.69
CA THR A 149 0.74 -18.29 2.12
C THR A 149 1.59 -17.03 2.36
N GLU A 150 1.88 -16.69 3.61
CA GLU A 150 2.68 -15.48 3.91
C GLU A 150 4.08 -15.53 3.32
N ARG A 151 4.73 -16.73 3.31
CA ARG A 151 6.15 -16.90 2.89
C ARG A 151 6.34 -17.92 1.80
N CYS A 152 5.24 -18.54 1.31
CA CYS A 152 5.35 -19.61 0.31
C CYS A 152 4.41 -19.34 -0.87
N GLY A 153 4.93 -19.49 -2.09
CA GLY A 153 4.16 -19.58 -3.33
C GLY A 153 3.87 -21.04 -3.67
N ILE A 154 2.65 -21.32 -4.08
CA ILE A 154 2.18 -22.66 -4.42
C ILE A 154 1.60 -22.60 -5.84
N GLN A 155 2.24 -23.29 -6.76
CA GLN A 155 1.88 -23.32 -8.16
C GLN A 155 1.42 -24.73 -8.53
N ARG A 156 0.29 -24.83 -9.25
CA ARG A 156 -0.24 -26.06 -9.83
C ARG A 156 -0.23 -25.96 -11.33
N TYR A 157 0.53 -26.86 -11.99
CA TYR A 157 0.59 -26.94 -13.43
C TYR A 157 -0.11 -28.22 -13.91
N THR A 158 -1.15 -28.08 -14.73
CA THR A 158 -1.84 -29.21 -15.35
C THR A 158 -1.35 -29.36 -16.79
N PHE A 159 -0.64 -30.46 -17.04
CA PHE A 159 0.03 -30.76 -18.29
C PHE A 159 -0.79 -31.63 -19.23
N PRO A 160 -0.61 -31.52 -20.57
CA PRO A 160 -1.00 -32.56 -21.51
C PRO A 160 -0.05 -33.79 -21.42
N GLU A 161 -0.40 -34.87 -22.12
CA GLU A 161 0.55 -35.98 -22.36
C GLU A 161 1.68 -35.49 -23.28
N ALA A 162 2.90 -35.33 -22.73
CA ALA A 162 4.05 -34.79 -23.44
C ALA A 162 5.37 -35.06 -22.71
N GLN A 163 6.48 -34.86 -23.43
CA GLN A 163 7.73 -34.50 -22.77
C GLN A 163 7.61 -33.02 -22.36
N SER A 164 7.77 -32.75 -21.09
CA SER A 164 7.54 -31.45 -20.47
C SER A 164 8.75 -30.98 -19.69
N ALA A 165 8.85 -29.70 -19.44
CA ALA A 165 9.88 -29.15 -18.58
C ALA A 165 9.35 -27.98 -17.77
N ILE A 166 9.98 -27.75 -16.61
CA ILE A 166 9.77 -26.54 -15.80
C ILE A 166 11.12 -25.82 -15.72
N PHE A 167 11.15 -24.60 -16.19
CA PHE A 167 12.32 -23.73 -16.08
C PHE A 167 12.26 -22.94 -14.78
N LEU A 168 13.41 -22.79 -14.11
CA LEU A 168 13.64 -21.83 -13.03
C LEU A 168 14.67 -20.81 -13.52
N ASN A 169 14.26 -19.55 -13.64
CA ASN A 169 15.11 -18.48 -14.13
C ASN A 169 15.53 -17.56 -12.98
N LEU A 170 16.80 -17.62 -12.58
CA LEU A 170 17.42 -16.75 -11.59
C LEU A 170 18.26 -15.62 -12.22
N LYS A 171 18.30 -15.56 -13.57
CA LYS A 171 18.96 -14.50 -14.32
C LYS A 171 18.04 -13.32 -14.57
N LYS A 172 16.72 -13.51 -14.51
CA LYS A 172 15.72 -12.56 -14.95
C LYS A 172 15.83 -11.26 -14.15
N ALA A 173 15.93 -10.16 -14.90
CA ALA A 173 15.68 -8.81 -14.47
C ALA A 173 14.78 -8.21 -15.55
N MET A 174 13.75 -7.47 -15.18
CA MET A 174 12.77 -6.98 -16.16
C MET A 174 13.00 -5.50 -16.50
N ASN A 175 13.40 -4.70 -15.54
CA ASN A 175 13.57 -3.26 -15.76
C ASN A 175 15.00 -2.81 -15.44
N TRP A 176 15.24 -2.29 -14.24
CA TRP A 176 16.54 -1.69 -13.89
C TRP A 176 17.28 -2.36 -12.74
N ASP A 177 16.72 -3.41 -12.17
CA ASP A 177 17.51 -4.29 -11.31
C ASP A 177 18.37 -5.25 -12.17
N PHE A 178 19.39 -5.83 -11.56
CA PHE A 178 20.19 -6.87 -12.19
C PHE A 178 20.68 -7.90 -11.17
N THR A 179 20.79 -9.14 -11.61
CA THR A 179 21.31 -10.22 -10.80
C THR A 179 22.82 -10.05 -10.59
N ASN A 180 23.25 -10.00 -9.33
CA ASN A 180 24.67 -9.99 -8.97
C ASN A 180 25.26 -11.39 -8.91
N ASP A 181 24.52 -12.34 -8.30
CA ASP A 181 24.90 -13.74 -8.19
C ASP A 181 23.67 -14.61 -7.98
N SER A 182 23.72 -15.85 -8.45
CA SER A 182 22.67 -16.82 -8.18
C SER A 182 23.22 -18.25 -8.16
N HIS A 183 22.53 -19.11 -7.43
CA HIS A 183 22.94 -20.51 -7.21
C HIS A 183 21.74 -21.42 -7.07
N ILE A 184 21.89 -22.66 -7.54
CA ILE A 184 20.93 -23.74 -7.35
C ILE A 184 21.67 -24.97 -6.86
N GLU A 185 21.13 -25.64 -5.86
CA GLU A 185 21.58 -26.89 -5.30
C GLU A 185 20.42 -27.91 -5.28
N VAL A 186 20.70 -29.14 -5.72
CA VAL A 186 19.76 -30.25 -5.61
C VAL A 186 19.94 -30.91 -4.24
N VAL A 187 18.87 -30.93 -3.46
CA VAL A 187 18.84 -31.52 -2.12
C VAL A 187 18.46 -33.00 -2.20
N ASP A 188 17.44 -33.31 -2.99
CA ASP A 188 16.98 -34.66 -3.28
C ASP A 188 16.22 -34.70 -4.61
N SER A 189 15.59 -35.84 -4.96
CA SER A 189 14.91 -36.02 -6.25
C SER A 189 13.70 -35.13 -6.49
N VAL A 190 13.18 -34.42 -5.46
CA VAL A 190 12.02 -33.55 -5.54
C VAL A 190 12.30 -32.15 -4.97
N THR A 191 13.48 -31.93 -4.40
CA THR A 191 13.78 -30.71 -3.64
C THR A 191 15.03 -30.01 -4.15
N ILE A 192 14.91 -28.73 -4.41
CA ILE A 192 16.04 -27.84 -4.73
C ILE A 192 16.05 -26.67 -3.77
N GLN A 193 17.20 -26.03 -3.64
CA GLN A 193 17.38 -24.77 -2.92
C GLN A 193 18.40 -23.87 -3.59
N GLY A 194 18.48 -22.62 -3.20
CA GLY A 194 19.45 -21.71 -3.75
C GLY A 194 19.16 -20.26 -3.38
N TYR A 195 19.71 -19.35 -4.18
CA TYR A 195 19.52 -17.93 -3.97
C TYR A 195 19.61 -17.14 -5.27
N ARG A 196 19.03 -15.94 -5.25
CA ARG A 196 19.27 -14.84 -6.19
C ARG A 196 19.61 -13.59 -5.40
N PHE A 197 20.78 -13.02 -5.65
CA PHE A 197 21.20 -11.72 -5.14
C PHE A 197 21.13 -10.71 -6.27
N SER A 198 20.54 -9.56 -6.01
CA SER A 198 20.32 -8.52 -7.01
C SER A 198 20.63 -7.13 -6.48
N ASN A 199 20.65 -6.18 -7.39
CA ASN A 199 20.87 -4.76 -7.12
C ASN A 199 19.94 -3.92 -8.00
N GLY A 200 19.24 -3.00 -7.37
CA GLY A 200 18.32 -2.06 -7.99
C GLY A 200 18.06 -0.91 -7.02
N TRP A 201 16.80 -0.58 -6.77
CA TRP A 201 16.41 0.26 -5.64
C TRP A 201 16.85 -0.38 -4.32
N ALA A 202 16.53 -1.66 -4.13
CA ALA A 202 17.16 -2.47 -3.09
C ALA A 202 18.62 -2.73 -3.50
N ARG A 203 19.55 -1.95 -2.93
CA ARG A 203 20.96 -1.95 -3.32
C ARG A 203 21.72 -3.23 -3.02
N ASP A 204 21.15 -4.08 -2.16
CA ASP A 204 21.77 -5.33 -1.69
C ASP A 204 20.64 -6.32 -1.32
N GLN A 205 19.89 -6.75 -2.32
CA GLN A 205 18.76 -7.65 -2.13
C GLN A 205 19.23 -9.10 -2.09
N HIS A 206 18.84 -9.81 -1.05
CA HIS A 206 19.10 -11.23 -0.86
C HIS A 206 17.77 -11.98 -0.84
N ILE A 207 17.58 -12.91 -1.79
CA ILE A 207 16.46 -13.85 -1.79
C ILE A 207 17.02 -15.26 -1.85
N TYR A 208 16.83 -16.00 -0.77
CA TYR A 208 17.05 -17.43 -0.70
C TYR A 208 15.73 -18.15 -0.92
N PHE A 209 15.80 -19.37 -1.45
CA PHE A 209 14.60 -20.15 -1.68
C PHE A 209 14.79 -21.63 -1.37
N ARG A 210 13.68 -22.32 -1.07
CA ARG A 210 13.52 -23.76 -0.99
C ARG A 210 12.30 -24.16 -1.79
N THR A 211 12.49 -25.01 -2.81
CA THR A 211 11.39 -25.49 -3.67
C THR A 211 11.24 -26.99 -3.55
N ARG A 212 9.98 -27.45 -3.43
CA ARG A 212 9.62 -28.86 -3.46
C ARG A 212 8.61 -29.10 -4.58
N PHE A 213 8.99 -30.00 -5.51
CA PHE A 213 8.10 -30.54 -6.54
C PHE A 213 7.25 -31.67 -5.95
N SER A 214 6.02 -31.87 -6.43
CA SER A 214 5.14 -32.94 -5.97
C SER A 214 5.56 -34.32 -6.45
N ARG A 215 6.49 -34.42 -7.41
CA ARG A 215 7.07 -35.67 -7.93
C ARG A 215 8.53 -35.44 -8.34
N PRO A 216 9.33 -36.55 -8.44
CA PRO A 216 10.71 -36.45 -8.94
C PRO A 216 10.79 -35.93 -10.38
N PHE A 217 11.75 -35.02 -10.63
CA PHE A 217 12.19 -34.69 -12.00
C PHE A 217 13.13 -35.78 -12.52
N GLU A 218 13.08 -36.06 -13.84
CA GLU A 218 13.88 -37.12 -14.47
C GLU A 218 15.31 -36.65 -14.75
N LYS A 219 15.46 -35.34 -15.08
CA LYS A 219 16.72 -34.73 -15.42
C LYS A 219 16.72 -33.28 -15.02
N MET A 220 17.89 -32.79 -14.67
CA MET A 220 18.15 -31.36 -14.50
C MET A 220 19.27 -30.90 -15.43
N GLU A 221 19.07 -29.78 -16.13
CA GLU A 221 20.09 -29.10 -16.92
C GLU A 221 20.29 -27.70 -16.37
N LEU A 222 21.54 -27.21 -16.37
CA LEU A 222 21.92 -25.90 -15.93
C LEU A 222 22.53 -25.11 -17.10
N ASP A 223 22.00 -23.92 -17.36
CA ASP A 223 22.68 -22.87 -18.12
C ASP A 223 23.23 -21.82 -17.16
N THR A 224 24.53 -21.52 -17.29
CA THR A 224 25.22 -20.58 -16.43
C THR A 224 25.91 -19.50 -17.23
N THR A 225 25.66 -18.24 -16.87
CA THR A 225 26.31 -17.09 -17.47
C THR A 225 27.14 -16.35 -16.43
N ALA A 226 28.43 -16.11 -16.72
CA ALA A 226 29.28 -15.30 -15.84
C ALA A 226 28.81 -13.84 -15.84
N ILE A 227 28.65 -13.25 -14.67
CA ILE A 227 28.35 -11.83 -14.51
C ILE A 227 29.65 -11.06 -14.37
N ILE A 228 29.90 -10.15 -15.29
CA ILE A 228 31.11 -9.34 -15.35
C ILE A 228 30.79 -7.89 -15.07
N LYS A 229 31.51 -7.28 -14.11
CA LYS A 229 31.47 -5.86 -13.82
C LYS A 229 32.93 -5.34 -13.75
N ASP A 230 33.20 -4.21 -14.41
CA ASP A 230 34.54 -3.60 -14.44
C ASP A 230 35.66 -4.60 -14.83
N ASN A 231 35.38 -5.43 -15.85
CA ASN A 231 36.27 -6.52 -16.33
C ASN A 231 36.60 -7.60 -15.29
N LYS A 232 35.83 -7.71 -14.20
CA LYS A 232 35.98 -8.77 -13.21
C LYS A 232 34.70 -9.59 -13.11
N ARG A 233 34.85 -10.91 -12.95
CA ARG A 233 33.73 -11.78 -12.63
C ARG A 233 33.28 -11.47 -11.18
N ILE A 234 32.00 -11.07 -11.01
CA ILE A 234 31.41 -10.81 -9.70
C ILE A 234 30.45 -11.89 -9.25
N GLY A 235 29.95 -12.73 -10.17
CA GLY A 235 29.02 -13.79 -9.85
C GLY A 235 28.62 -14.61 -11.05
N THR A 236 27.54 -15.35 -10.91
CA THR A 236 26.97 -16.25 -11.93
C THR A 236 25.45 -16.05 -11.97
N ALA A 237 24.89 -15.98 -13.18
CA ALA A 237 23.46 -16.08 -13.40
C ALA A 237 23.11 -17.49 -13.86
N VAL A 238 22.06 -18.08 -13.25
CA VAL A 238 21.69 -19.48 -13.48
C VAL A 238 20.26 -19.56 -14.01
N ILE A 239 20.08 -20.41 -15.04
CA ILE A 239 18.77 -20.91 -15.46
C ILE A 239 18.81 -22.44 -15.33
N ALA A 240 17.84 -23.02 -14.66
CA ALA A 240 17.71 -24.48 -14.56
C ALA A 240 16.49 -24.97 -15.33
N ARG A 241 16.60 -26.14 -15.96
CA ARG A 241 15.51 -26.87 -16.61
C ARG A 241 15.34 -28.20 -15.92
N PHE A 242 14.12 -28.52 -15.49
CA PHE A 242 13.74 -29.79 -14.88
C PHE A 242 12.81 -30.52 -15.83
N ASP A 243 13.21 -31.70 -16.30
CA ASP A 243 12.47 -32.49 -17.30
C ASP A 243 11.52 -33.49 -16.63
N PHE A 244 10.35 -33.66 -17.25
CA PHE A 244 9.28 -34.59 -16.82
C PHE A 244 8.65 -35.25 -18.03
N ASN A 245 8.25 -36.53 -17.91
CA ASN A 245 7.30 -37.16 -18.80
C ASN A 245 5.92 -37.09 -18.18
N THR A 246 5.05 -36.27 -18.76
CA THR A 246 3.70 -36.01 -18.21
C THR A 246 2.64 -36.83 -18.93
N GLN A 247 1.64 -37.29 -18.17
CA GLN A 247 0.41 -37.89 -18.70
C GLN A 247 -0.62 -36.80 -18.96
N LYS A 248 -1.69 -37.16 -19.68
CA LYS A 248 -2.81 -36.26 -19.91
C LYS A 248 -3.42 -35.85 -18.57
N ASP A 249 -3.62 -34.54 -18.40
CA ASP A 249 -4.22 -33.89 -17.23
C ASP A 249 -3.41 -34.12 -15.92
N GLU A 250 -2.15 -34.52 -16.03
CA GLU A 250 -1.28 -34.67 -14.87
C GLU A 250 -0.94 -33.32 -14.23
N GLN A 251 -1.07 -33.27 -12.91
CA GLN A 251 -0.77 -32.10 -12.12
C GLN A 251 0.60 -32.21 -11.44
N ILE A 252 1.44 -31.19 -11.60
CA ILE A 252 2.70 -31.04 -10.87
C ILE A 252 2.58 -29.78 -10.01
N LEU A 253 2.76 -29.95 -8.69
CA LEU A 253 2.84 -28.83 -7.76
C LEU A 253 4.30 -28.41 -7.60
N VAL A 254 4.49 -27.08 -7.53
CA VAL A 254 5.77 -26.42 -7.25
C VAL A 254 5.56 -25.52 -6.04
N ASN A 255 6.02 -25.97 -4.88
CA ASN A 255 5.87 -25.26 -3.61
C ASN A 255 7.21 -24.60 -3.28
N THR A 256 7.26 -23.29 -3.26
CA THR A 256 8.48 -22.52 -3.04
C THR A 256 8.32 -21.56 -1.86
N ALA A 257 9.16 -21.70 -0.86
CA ALA A 257 9.33 -20.69 0.19
C ALA A 257 10.53 -19.81 -0.11
N ILE A 258 10.43 -18.53 0.26
CA ILE A 258 11.54 -17.57 0.21
C ILE A 258 11.96 -17.12 1.61
N SER A 259 13.20 -16.60 1.71
CA SER A 259 13.79 -16.02 2.93
C SER A 259 14.78 -14.94 2.54
N GLY A 260 14.85 -13.85 3.32
CA GLY A 260 15.90 -12.84 3.21
C GLY A 260 17.21 -13.24 3.90
N VAL A 261 17.25 -14.41 4.56
CA VAL A 261 18.33 -14.78 5.50
C VAL A 261 19.18 -15.94 5.01
N SER A 262 18.55 -17.08 4.68
CA SER A 262 19.27 -18.31 4.26
C SER A 262 18.36 -19.35 3.63
N THR A 263 18.97 -20.36 2.99
CA THR A 263 18.25 -21.56 2.48
C THR A 263 17.62 -22.37 3.61
N GLU A 264 18.21 -22.38 4.81
CA GLU A 264 17.65 -23.01 6.02
C GLU A 264 16.42 -22.25 6.51
N GLY A 265 16.42 -20.88 6.44
CA GLY A 265 15.26 -20.04 6.71
C GLY A 265 14.11 -20.38 5.76
N ALA A 266 14.39 -20.41 4.45
CA ALA A 266 13.41 -20.81 3.45
C ALA A 266 12.88 -22.26 3.68
N ALA A 267 13.75 -23.19 4.10
CA ALA A 267 13.34 -24.56 4.43
C ALA A 267 12.38 -24.60 5.65
N LYS A 268 12.64 -23.81 6.70
CA LYS A 268 11.74 -23.68 7.86
C LYS A 268 10.39 -23.08 7.47
N ASN A 269 10.40 -22.02 6.64
CA ASN A 269 9.20 -21.39 6.13
C ASN A 269 8.35 -22.43 5.36
N LEU A 270 8.96 -23.18 4.43
CA LEU A 270 8.27 -24.21 3.65
C LEU A 270 7.70 -25.32 4.55
N GLN A 271 8.48 -25.80 5.52
CA GLN A 271 8.05 -26.86 6.42
C GLN A 271 6.91 -26.42 7.35
N THR A 272 6.91 -25.17 7.75
CA THR A 272 5.90 -24.62 8.68
C THR A 272 4.59 -24.30 7.96
N GLU A 273 4.67 -23.62 6.81
CA GLU A 273 3.48 -23.08 6.14
C GLU A 273 2.90 -24.05 5.10
N VAL A 274 3.76 -24.86 4.42
CA VAL A 274 3.35 -25.76 3.33
C VAL A 274 3.98 -27.15 3.54
N PRO A 275 3.67 -27.87 4.65
CA PRO A 275 4.23 -29.19 4.92
C PRO A 275 3.77 -30.27 3.92
N GLU A 276 2.61 -30.11 3.28
CA GLU A 276 1.96 -31.07 2.40
C GLU A 276 1.94 -30.60 0.93
N ASN A 277 1.67 -31.50 0.00
CA ASN A 277 1.41 -31.17 -1.41
C ASN A 277 -0.11 -31.15 -1.67
N ASP A 278 -0.80 -30.12 -1.18
CA ASP A 278 -2.25 -29.97 -1.29
C ASP A 278 -2.61 -28.52 -1.67
N PHE A 279 -2.72 -28.25 -2.97
CA PHE A 279 -3.02 -26.92 -3.47
C PHE A 279 -4.38 -26.40 -2.99
N ASP A 280 -5.42 -27.26 -3.00
CA ASP A 280 -6.78 -26.86 -2.71
C ASP A 280 -6.96 -26.49 -1.22
N LYS A 281 -6.22 -27.18 -0.33
CA LYS A 281 -6.13 -26.85 1.09
C LYS A 281 -5.61 -25.41 1.29
N TYR A 282 -4.46 -25.10 0.72
CA TYR A 282 -3.84 -23.78 0.90
C TYR A 282 -4.63 -22.66 0.21
N LEU A 283 -5.24 -22.94 -0.93
CA LEU A 283 -6.17 -22.00 -1.57
C LEU A 283 -7.36 -21.68 -0.65
N ALA A 284 -7.96 -22.70 -0.04
CA ALA A 284 -9.08 -22.51 0.89
C ALA A 284 -8.65 -21.71 2.14
N GLU A 285 -7.48 -22.00 2.70
CA GLU A 285 -6.91 -21.28 3.86
C GLU A 285 -6.61 -19.80 3.52
N THR A 286 -6.02 -19.53 2.38
CA THR A 286 -5.72 -18.16 1.92
C THR A 286 -6.99 -17.38 1.61
N LYS A 287 -7.96 -18.01 0.96
CA LYS A 287 -9.29 -17.43 0.73
C LYS A 287 -9.99 -17.08 2.04
N ALA A 288 -9.98 -17.99 3.02
CA ALA A 288 -10.57 -17.74 4.34
C ALA A 288 -9.85 -16.60 5.07
N ASN A 289 -8.52 -16.50 4.94
CA ASN A 289 -7.75 -15.39 5.50
C ASN A 289 -8.17 -14.05 4.88
N TRP A 290 -8.23 -13.96 3.56
CA TRP A 290 -8.70 -12.75 2.87
C TRP A 290 -10.15 -12.41 3.24
N ASN A 291 -11.05 -13.40 3.29
CA ASN A 291 -12.45 -13.17 3.67
C ASN A 291 -12.57 -12.55 5.06
N ARG A 292 -11.76 -13.01 6.02
CA ARG A 292 -11.70 -12.46 7.37
C ARG A 292 -11.17 -11.02 7.38
N GLN A 293 -10.16 -10.70 6.57
CA GLN A 293 -9.58 -9.35 6.51
C GLN A 293 -10.55 -8.37 5.83
N LEU A 294 -11.12 -8.74 4.70
CA LEU A 294 -12.08 -7.91 3.97
C LEU A 294 -13.37 -7.68 4.76
N GLY A 295 -13.82 -8.69 5.52
CA GLY A 295 -15.00 -8.60 6.39
C GLY A 295 -14.86 -7.69 7.61
N LYS A 296 -13.68 -7.08 7.84
CA LYS A 296 -13.52 -6.04 8.88
C LYS A 296 -14.28 -4.76 8.55
N ILE A 297 -14.57 -4.53 7.26
CA ILE A 297 -15.43 -3.43 6.82
C ILE A 297 -16.55 -4.03 5.96
N GLU A 298 -17.76 -4.02 6.50
CA GLU A 298 -18.96 -4.46 5.77
C GLU A 298 -19.66 -3.27 5.13
N ILE A 299 -20.08 -3.41 3.88
CA ILE A 299 -20.84 -2.40 3.15
C ILE A 299 -22.16 -2.97 2.66
N LYS A 300 -23.20 -2.15 2.60
CA LYS A 300 -24.48 -2.46 1.94
C LYS A 300 -24.73 -1.44 0.84
N GLY A 301 -25.23 -1.90 -0.29
CA GLY A 301 -25.57 -1.08 -1.46
C GLY A 301 -25.97 -1.99 -2.62
N ASP A 302 -26.59 -1.41 -3.64
CA ASP A 302 -27.13 -2.17 -4.78
C ASP A 302 -26.20 -2.13 -6.01
N ASN A 303 -25.20 -1.24 -6.03
CA ASN A 303 -24.26 -1.13 -7.14
C ASN A 303 -23.09 -2.12 -6.97
N GLU A 304 -23.08 -3.15 -7.77
CA GLU A 304 -22.04 -4.20 -7.72
C GLU A 304 -20.64 -3.66 -8.08
N ASN A 305 -20.54 -2.72 -9.04
CA ASN A 305 -19.24 -2.14 -9.41
C ASN A 305 -18.63 -1.32 -8.25
N ASP A 306 -19.46 -0.60 -7.50
CA ASP A 306 -18.98 0.15 -6.33
C ASP A 306 -18.50 -0.80 -5.23
N LYS A 307 -19.16 -1.96 -5.03
CA LYS A 307 -18.68 -3.00 -4.12
C LYS A 307 -17.36 -3.60 -4.58
N VAL A 308 -17.23 -3.91 -5.87
CA VAL A 308 -15.97 -4.42 -6.44
C VAL A 308 -14.85 -3.41 -6.25
N ASN A 309 -15.07 -2.13 -6.58
CA ASN A 309 -14.08 -1.07 -6.36
C ASN A 309 -13.68 -0.98 -4.89
N PHE A 310 -14.64 -1.05 -3.97
CA PHE A 310 -14.40 -0.93 -2.54
C PHE A 310 -13.57 -2.10 -1.98
N TYR A 311 -14.00 -3.34 -2.25
CA TYR A 311 -13.28 -4.51 -1.74
C TYR A 311 -11.94 -4.72 -2.43
N THR A 312 -11.81 -4.31 -3.71
CA THR A 312 -10.50 -4.31 -4.39
C THR A 312 -9.57 -3.24 -3.81
N ALA A 313 -10.09 -2.05 -3.49
CA ALA A 313 -9.29 -1.03 -2.81
C ALA A 313 -8.85 -1.51 -1.40
N LEU A 314 -9.76 -2.12 -0.65
CA LEU A 314 -9.41 -2.69 0.66
C LEU A 314 -8.38 -3.84 0.52
N TYR A 315 -8.48 -4.67 -0.52
CA TYR A 315 -7.48 -5.70 -0.85
C TYR A 315 -6.12 -5.06 -1.19
N HIS A 316 -6.07 -4.08 -2.10
CA HIS A 316 -4.83 -3.41 -2.49
C HIS A 316 -4.14 -2.74 -1.30
N SER A 317 -4.90 -2.15 -0.35
CA SER A 317 -4.31 -1.55 0.85
C SER A 317 -3.58 -2.55 1.76
N MET A 318 -3.82 -3.86 1.61
CA MET A 318 -3.21 -4.93 2.42
C MET A 318 -2.14 -5.73 1.66
N ILE A 319 -1.70 -5.26 0.48
CA ILE A 319 -0.60 -5.87 -0.28
C ILE A 319 0.75 -5.46 0.30
N ALA A 320 0.92 -4.21 0.66
CA ALA A 320 2.11 -3.65 1.31
C ALA A 320 1.72 -2.87 2.58
N PRO A 321 2.64 -2.68 3.56
CA PRO A 321 4.00 -3.24 3.64
C PRO A 321 4.00 -4.76 3.77
N THR A 322 5.15 -5.40 3.45
CA THR A 322 5.24 -6.86 3.40
C THR A 322 6.00 -7.43 4.60
N ILE A 323 5.61 -8.60 5.07
CA ILE A 323 6.39 -9.38 6.02
C ILE A 323 7.80 -9.57 5.48
N TYR A 324 8.81 -9.35 6.32
CA TYR A 324 10.22 -9.50 5.97
C TYR A 324 11.01 -10.21 7.08
N SER A 325 10.39 -11.18 7.72
CA SER A 325 11.05 -12.11 8.63
C SER A 325 10.59 -13.53 8.40
N ASP A 326 11.51 -14.49 8.58
CA ASP A 326 11.20 -15.91 8.57
C ASP A 326 10.24 -16.29 9.70
N VAL A 327 9.67 -17.51 9.66
CA VAL A 327 8.73 -18.01 10.69
C VAL A 327 9.34 -18.06 12.09
N ASP A 328 10.66 -18.12 12.21
CA ASP A 328 11.38 -18.06 13.49
C ASP A 328 11.77 -16.62 13.90
N GLY A 329 11.39 -15.61 13.11
CA GLY A 329 11.64 -14.20 13.36
C GLY A 329 12.98 -13.68 12.84
N ALA A 330 13.80 -14.49 12.17
CA ALA A 330 15.07 -14.03 11.57
C ALA A 330 14.80 -13.11 10.38
N TYR A 331 15.58 -12.03 10.23
CA TYR A 331 15.53 -11.11 9.09
C TYR A 331 16.88 -10.46 8.80
N TYR A 332 17.07 -9.99 7.57
CA TYR A 332 18.30 -9.31 7.12
C TYR A 332 18.13 -7.80 7.26
N GLY A 333 18.99 -7.14 8.03
CA GLY A 333 18.91 -5.72 8.34
C GLY A 333 19.71 -4.83 7.40
N PRO A 334 19.49 -3.48 7.44
CA PRO A 334 20.19 -2.51 6.61
C PRO A 334 21.69 -2.38 6.97
N ASP A 335 22.12 -2.88 8.12
CA ASP A 335 23.53 -3.02 8.51
C ASP A 335 24.22 -4.27 7.94
N LYS A 336 23.52 -4.99 7.03
CA LYS A 336 23.99 -6.21 6.36
C LYS A 336 24.24 -7.37 7.31
N LYS A 337 23.45 -7.45 8.38
CA LYS A 337 23.49 -8.54 9.34
C LYS A 337 22.13 -9.18 9.52
N VAL A 338 22.17 -10.43 9.98
CA VAL A 338 20.98 -11.16 10.39
C VAL A 338 20.59 -10.73 11.81
N HIS A 339 19.33 -10.38 11.98
CA HIS A 339 18.72 -10.00 13.26
C HIS A 339 17.57 -10.92 13.61
N GLN A 340 17.03 -10.76 14.82
CA GLN A 340 15.96 -11.59 15.37
C GLN A 340 14.81 -10.73 15.89
N ALA A 341 13.65 -10.84 15.31
CA ALA A 341 12.39 -10.28 15.79
C ALA A 341 11.75 -11.24 16.81
N ASN A 342 12.04 -11.02 18.11
CA ASN A 342 11.55 -11.90 19.17
C ASN A 342 10.14 -11.51 19.61
N GLY A 343 9.13 -12.30 19.21
CA GLY A 343 7.73 -12.09 19.58
C GLY A 343 7.04 -10.95 18.81
N TRP A 344 7.57 -10.55 17.66
CA TRP A 344 7.00 -9.60 16.72
C TRP A 344 7.42 -9.96 15.28
N VAL A 345 6.77 -9.37 14.29
CA VAL A 345 7.03 -9.61 12.87
C VAL A 345 7.74 -8.39 12.28
N ASN A 346 8.89 -8.59 11.61
CA ASN A 346 9.54 -7.51 10.89
C ASN A 346 8.92 -7.31 9.51
N TYR A 347 8.72 -6.04 9.14
CA TYR A 347 8.15 -5.61 7.87
C TYR A 347 9.16 -4.84 7.03
N SER A 348 8.95 -4.86 5.72
CA SER A 348 9.65 -4.07 4.70
C SER A 348 8.64 -3.53 3.68
N THR A 349 9.15 -2.86 2.62
CA THR A 349 8.32 -2.29 1.55
C THR A 349 7.44 -1.16 2.09
N PHE A 350 8.10 -0.16 2.67
CA PHE A 350 7.44 1.01 3.25
C PHE A 350 7.57 2.23 2.34
N SER A 351 6.52 2.53 1.57
CA SER A 351 6.38 3.74 0.76
C SER A 351 5.83 4.89 1.62
N LEU A 352 6.66 5.40 2.55
CA LEU A 352 6.17 6.22 3.67
C LEU A 352 5.68 7.61 3.27
N TRP A 353 6.26 8.22 2.21
CA TRP A 353 5.79 9.51 1.69
C TRP A 353 4.33 9.44 1.22
N ASP A 354 3.93 8.28 0.72
CA ASP A 354 2.58 8.01 0.23
C ASP A 354 1.67 7.57 1.39
N THR A 355 2.04 6.48 2.05
CA THR A 355 1.16 5.69 2.91
C THR A 355 0.87 6.29 4.29
N TYR A 356 1.68 7.25 4.77
CA TYR A 356 1.40 7.93 6.05
C TYR A 356 0.07 8.68 6.03
N ARG A 357 -0.42 9.06 4.83
CA ARG A 357 -1.58 9.94 4.64
C ARG A 357 -2.91 9.23 4.92
N ALA A 358 -3.10 7.99 4.42
CA ALA A 358 -4.33 7.23 4.63
C ALA A 358 -4.10 5.73 4.91
N ALA A 359 -3.16 5.04 4.25
CA ALA A 359 -2.98 3.60 4.43
C ALA A 359 -2.61 3.24 5.87
N HIS A 360 -1.59 3.85 6.46
CA HIS A 360 -1.24 3.64 7.86
C HIS A 360 -2.34 4.08 8.85
N PRO A 361 -3.00 5.24 8.68
CA PRO A 361 -4.19 5.58 9.47
C PRO A 361 -5.31 4.54 9.39
N LEU A 362 -5.56 3.92 8.22
CA LEU A 362 -6.54 2.86 8.06
C LEU A 362 -6.14 1.62 8.86
N PHE A 363 -4.87 1.23 8.84
CA PHE A 363 -4.35 0.09 9.60
C PHE A 363 -4.52 0.27 11.11
N THR A 364 -4.55 1.49 11.62
CA THR A 364 -4.81 1.72 13.07
C THR A 364 -6.19 1.21 13.51
N TYR A 365 -7.13 1.02 12.58
CA TYR A 365 -8.46 0.46 12.82
C TYR A 365 -8.57 -1.00 12.42
N THR A 366 -8.01 -1.36 11.26
CA THR A 366 -8.15 -2.70 10.68
C THR A 366 -7.07 -3.67 11.17
N GLU A 367 -5.85 -3.18 11.44
CA GLU A 367 -4.64 -3.99 11.73
C GLU A 367 -3.80 -3.48 12.92
N PRO A 368 -4.40 -3.11 14.08
CA PRO A 368 -3.65 -2.44 15.15
C PRO A 368 -2.47 -3.26 15.69
N GLU A 369 -2.55 -4.60 15.67
CA GLU A 369 -1.45 -5.48 16.09
C GLU A 369 -0.28 -5.38 15.11
N ARG A 370 -0.54 -5.37 13.79
CA ARG A 370 0.47 -5.18 12.75
C ARG A 370 1.10 -3.79 12.80
N VAL A 371 0.33 -2.76 13.16
CA VAL A 371 0.87 -1.39 13.36
C VAL A 371 1.93 -1.37 14.46
N ASN A 372 1.73 -2.09 15.57
CA ASN A 372 2.78 -2.24 16.59
C ASN A 372 4.08 -2.83 16.01
N ASP A 373 3.96 -3.89 15.22
CA ASP A 373 5.12 -4.56 14.63
C ASP A 373 5.78 -3.73 13.53
N MET A 374 5.01 -2.94 12.77
CA MET A 374 5.55 -1.96 11.82
C MET A 374 6.37 -0.88 12.55
N VAL A 375 5.88 -0.36 13.67
CA VAL A 375 6.64 0.61 14.48
C VAL A 375 7.89 -0.03 15.08
N LYS A 376 7.83 -1.28 15.57
CA LYS A 376 9.01 -2.03 16.01
C LYS A 376 10.04 -2.20 14.88
N SER A 377 9.56 -2.44 13.65
CA SER A 377 10.43 -2.50 12.45
C SER A 377 11.15 -1.17 12.20
N PHE A 378 10.48 -0.03 12.36
CA PHE A 378 11.11 1.29 12.24
C PHE A 378 12.15 1.54 13.33
N ILE A 379 11.86 1.16 14.57
CA ILE A 379 12.82 1.29 15.70
C ILE A 379 14.05 0.40 15.45
N ALA A 380 13.85 -0.84 15.03
CA ALA A 380 14.94 -1.75 14.70
C ALA A 380 15.77 -1.22 13.52
N PHE A 381 15.12 -0.69 12.50
CA PHE A 381 15.80 -0.04 11.37
C PHE A 381 16.64 1.14 11.80
N TYR A 382 16.11 2.00 12.71
CA TYR A 382 16.88 3.09 13.30
C TYR A 382 18.13 2.61 14.04
N GLU A 383 18.01 1.56 14.85
CA GLU A 383 19.13 0.99 15.60
C GLU A 383 20.23 0.43 14.69
N GLN A 384 19.86 -0.08 13.51
CA GLN A 384 20.76 -0.70 12.53
C GLN A 384 21.33 0.32 11.52
N ASN A 385 20.58 1.36 11.18
CA ASN A 385 20.94 2.33 10.13
C ASN A 385 21.31 3.73 10.66
N GLY A 386 21.06 4.02 11.95
CA GLY A 386 21.30 5.32 12.57
C GLY A 386 20.24 6.38 12.30
N ARG A 387 19.21 6.10 11.50
CA ARG A 387 18.05 6.96 11.24
C ARG A 387 16.82 6.11 10.94
N LEU A 388 15.63 6.70 11.07
CA LEU A 388 14.39 6.10 10.64
C LEU A 388 14.36 5.91 9.12
N PRO A 389 13.60 4.93 8.59
CA PRO A 389 13.51 4.72 7.15
C PRO A 389 12.78 5.87 6.44
N VAL A 390 13.21 6.15 5.21
CA VAL A 390 12.47 6.95 4.23
C VAL A 390 11.68 6.03 3.31
N TRP A 391 12.36 5.04 2.72
CA TRP A 391 11.76 4.01 1.88
C TRP A 391 12.52 2.69 2.05
N ASN A 392 12.18 1.93 3.09
CA ASN A 392 12.78 0.63 3.38
C ASN A 392 12.30 -0.42 2.38
N PHE A 393 13.24 -1.08 1.70
CA PHE A 393 12.96 -2.09 0.69
C PHE A 393 13.94 -3.26 0.78
N TYR A 394 13.43 -4.44 1.12
CA TYR A 394 14.20 -5.70 1.23
C TYR A 394 15.53 -5.54 1.99
N GLY A 395 15.45 -5.00 3.21
CA GLY A 395 16.62 -4.78 4.08
C GLY A 395 17.54 -3.62 3.65
N SER A 396 17.14 -2.82 2.66
CA SER A 396 17.90 -1.67 2.18
C SER A 396 17.13 -0.37 2.38
N GLU A 397 17.85 0.74 2.62
CA GLU A 397 17.31 2.09 2.46
C GLU A 397 17.50 2.54 1.02
N THR A 398 16.42 2.89 0.36
CA THR A 398 16.49 3.36 -1.04
C THR A 398 16.70 4.86 -1.14
N ASP A 399 16.39 5.62 -0.08
CA ASP A 399 16.33 7.10 -0.06
C ASP A 399 15.37 7.66 -1.12
N MET A 400 14.41 6.87 -1.58
CA MET A 400 13.42 7.29 -2.57
C MET A 400 12.37 8.18 -1.90
N MET A 401 11.86 9.18 -2.64
CA MET A 401 10.92 10.20 -2.14
C MET A 401 11.52 11.09 -1.03
N ILE A 402 10.70 11.83 -0.28
CA ILE A 402 11.13 12.86 0.68
C ILE A 402 10.48 12.68 2.04
N GLY A 403 10.81 13.55 2.99
CA GLY A 403 10.32 13.51 4.36
C GLY A 403 11.08 12.50 5.22
N TYR A 404 10.73 12.43 6.50
CA TYR A 404 11.06 11.36 7.43
C TYR A 404 9.77 10.76 8.01
N HIS A 405 8.89 10.35 7.08
CA HIS A 405 7.48 10.03 7.33
C HIS A 405 7.23 8.73 8.11
N ALA A 406 8.26 8.02 8.55
CA ALA A 406 8.10 7.07 9.65
C ALA A 406 7.62 7.78 10.93
N VAL A 407 7.94 9.07 11.08
CA VAL A 407 7.55 9.90 12.24
C VAL A 407 6.03 10.00 12.36
N PRO A 408 5.24 10.51 11.38
CA PRO A 408 3.80 10.58 11.51
C PRO A 408 3.15 9.22 11.76
N VAL A 409 3.68 8.11 11.20
CA VAL A 409 3.17 6.76 11.45
C VAL A 409 3.37 6.34 12.91
N ILE A 410 4.57 6.53 13.45
CA ILE A 410 4.89 6.26 14.86
C ILE A 410 4.00 7.09 15.79
N VAL A 411 3.88 8.39 15.49
CA VAL A 411 3.15 9.34 16.34
C VAL A 411 1.66 9.10 16.30
N ASP A 412 1.08 8.82 15.12
CA ASP A 412 -0.34 8.47 14.99
C ASP A 412 -0.67 7.20 15.80
N ALA A 413 0.14 6.15 15.68
CA ALA A 413 -0.01 4.94 16.47
C ALA A 413 0.02 5.23 17.99
N TYR A 414 1.02 5.98 18.45
CA TYR A 414 1.18 6.32 19.85
C TYR A 414 -0.01 7.15 20.41
N LEU A 415 -0.44 8.18 19.66
CA LEU A 415 -1.54 9.05 20.10
C LEU A 415 -2.89 8.32 20.15
N LYS A 416 -3.08 7.34 19.28
CA LYS A 416 -4.27 6.46 19.26
C LYS A 416 -4.21 5.33 20.29
N GLY A 417 -3.13 5.24 21.08
CA GLY A 417 -3.01 4.24 22.15
C GLY A 417 -2.56 2.87 21.64
N ILE A 418 -2.09 2.75 20.43
CA ILE A 418 -1.39 1.58 19.91
C ILE A 418 0.05 1.70 20.39
N GLY A 419 0.42 1.01 21.47
CA GLY A 419 1.64 1.32 22.22
C GLY A 419 2.40 0.12 22.78
N ASP A 420 2.30 -1.06 22.16
CA ASP A 420 3.14 -2.22 22.53
C ASP A 420 4.55 -2.14 21.90
N PHE A 421 5.15 -0.95 21.98
CA PHE A 421 6.53 -0.66 21.57
C PHE A 421 7.20 0.32 22.56
N ASP A 422 8.52 0.43 22.53
CA ASP A 422 9.25 1.39 23.36
C ASP A 422 9.03 2.84 22.87
N ALA A 423 8.02 3.50 23.43
CA ALA A 423 7.65 4.87 23.05
C ALA A 423 8.78 5.89 23.29
N LYS A 424 9.63 5.66 24.34
CA LYS A 424 10.78 6.54 24.59
C LYS A 424 11.80 6.41 23.47
N LYS A 425 12.17 5.18 23.11
CA LYS A 425 13.11 4.90 22.04
C LYS A 425 12.55 5.39 20.69
N ALA A 426 11.25 5.22 20.44
CA ALA A 426 10.59 5.73 19.25
C ALA A 426 10.72 7.26 19.13
N LEU A 427 10.44 8.01 20.20
CA LEU A 427 10.65 9.46 20.22
C LEU A 427 12.12 9.84 20.04
N ASP A 428 13.04 9.14 20.71
CA ASP A 428 14.48 9.38 20.58
C ASP A 428 14.94 9.15 19.10
N ALA A 429 14.41 8.13 18.41
CA ALA A 429 14.68 7.86 17.00
C ALA A 429 14.12 8.96 16.07
N CYS A 430 12.89 9.45 16.35
CA CYS A 430 12.30 10.57 15.62
C CYS A 430 13.17 11.84 15.74
N ILE A 431 13.56 12.20 16.97
CA ILE A 431 14.40 13.37 17.25
C ILE A 431 15.79 13.22 16.59
N ALA A 432 16.42 12.05 16.68
CA ALA A 432 17.72 11.79 16.07
C ALA A 432 17.67 11.95 14.56
N THR A 433 16.63 11.42 13.90
CA THR A 433 16.42 11.55 12.45
C THR A 433 16.20 13.01 12.03
N ALA A 434 15.35 13.75 12.75
CA ALA A 434 15.07 15.17 12.49
C ALA A 434 16.26 16.11 12.81
N ASN A 435 17.33 15.61 13.42
CA ASN A 435 18.51 16.37 13.81
C ASN A 435 19.79 15.98 13.05
N LEU A 436 19.70 15.19 11.99
CA LEU A 436 20.84 14.88 11.14
C LEU A 436 21.44 16.17 10.53
N ASP A 437 22.77 16.27 10.49
CA ASP A 437 23.44 17.46 9.98
C ASP A 437 23.59 17.46 8.46
N ASN A 438 24.25 16.46 7.89
CA ASN A 438 24.52 16.39 6.46
C ASN A 438 23.70 15.29 5.78
N TYR A 439 22.37 15.41 5.84
CA TYR A 439 21.47 14.46 5.19
C TYR A 439 20.26 15.20 4.62
N ARG A 440 20.11 15.20 3.31
CA ARG A 440 18.94 15.69 2.54
C ARG A 440 18.47 17.10 2.95
N GLY A 441 19.41 17.95 3.35
CA GLY A 441 19.16 19.35 3.71
C GLY A 441 18.61 19.57 5.12
N ILE A 442 18.50 18.55 5.98
CA ILE A 442 17.97 18.69 7.35
C ILE A 442 18.79 19.70 8.18
N GLY A 443 20.14 19.67 8.09
CA GLY A 443 20.99 20.63 8.79
C GLY A 443 20.72 22.07 8.35
N LEU A 444 20.62 22.30 7.05
CA LEU A 444 20.28 23.62 6.49
C LEU A 444 18.87 24.08 6.91
N TYR A 445 17.88 23.17 6.88
CA TYR A 445 16.52 23.43 7.35
C TYR A 445 16.48 23.86 8.82
N ARG A 446 17.28 23.20 9.67
CA ARG A 446 17.41 23.57 11.10
C ARG A 446 18.06 24.94 11.30
N GLU A 447 19.08 25.26 10.52
CA GLU A 447 19.84 26.50 10.63
C GLU A 447 19.11 27.72 10.06
N LEU A 448 18.58 27.56 8.82
CA LEU A 448 18.00 28.67 8.04
C LEU A 448 16.47 28.75 8.15
N GLY A 449 15.82 27.68 8.61
CA GLY A 449 14.37 27.54 8.60
C GLY A 449 13.79 27.18 7.23
N TYR A 450 14.61 26.80 6.26
CA TYR A 450 14.23 26.28 4.94
C TYR A 450 15.46 25.64 4.29
N ILE A 451 15.26 24.88 3.20
CA ILE A 451 16.32 24.29 2.41
C ILE A 451 16.60 25.14 1.18
N PRO A 452 17.80 25.73 1.02
CA PRO A 452 18.17 26.48 -0.16
C PRO A 452 18.24 25.57 -1.42
N TYR A 453 17.73 26.06 -2.56
CA TYR A 453 17.75 25.30 -3.81
C TYR A 453 19.13 25.27 -4.51
N ASN A 454 20.06 26.14 -4.12
CA ASN A 454 21.36 26.33 -4.74
C ASN A 454 22.54 25.78 -3.94
N VAL A 455 22.32 25.05 -2.86
CA VAL A 455 23.36 24.43 -2.03
C VAL A 455 23.50 22.97 -2.43
N THR A 456 24.67 22.59 -2.97
CA THR A 456 24.95 21.27 -3.56
C THR A 456 26.01 20.46 -2.82
N ASP A 457 26.65 21.02 -1.82
CA ASP A 457 27.68 20.38 -1.00
C ASP A 457 27.12 19.55 0.19
N HIS A 458 25.82 19.62 0.43
CA HIS A 458 25.10 18.78 1.37
C HIS A 458 24.37 17.66 0.62
N TYR A 459 24.45 16.42 1.13
CA TYR A 459 23.87 15.26 0.47
C TYR A 459 22.42 15.49 0.05
N ASN A 460 22.19 15.58 -1.27
CA ASN A 460 20.89 15.73 -1.93
C ASN A 460 19.99 16.85 -1.33
N ALA A 461 20.58 18.01 -0.94
CA ALA A 461 19.83 19.12 -0.36
C ALA A 461 19.04 19.90 -1.41
N GLU A 462 19.64 20.17 -2.57
CA GLU A 462 19.09 21.00 -3.65
C GLU A 462 17.86 20.40 -4.33
N ASN A 463 17.81 19.08 -4.51
CA ASN A 463 16.68 18.42 -5.11
C ASN A 463 15.45 18.50 -4.22
N TRP A 464 14.31 18.93 -4.77
CA TRP A 464 13.03 19.03 -4.08
C TRP A 464 13.08 19.89 -2.79
N SER A 465 13.92 20.92 -2.78
CA SER A 465 14.19 21.75 -1.61
C SER A 465 12.95 22.39 -1.00
N LEU A 466 12.01 22.87 -1.84
CA LEU A 466 10.73 23.42 -1.39
C LEU A 466 9.87 22.34 -0.73
N SER A 467 9.66 21.24 -1.41
CA SER A 467 8.83 20.14 -0.91
C SER A 467 9.37 19.58 0.41
N LYS A 468 10.69 19.34 0.50
CA LYS A 468 11.31 18.89 1.75
C LYS A 468 11.14 19.89 2.90
N THR A 469 11.19 21.20 2.63
CA THR A 469 10.95 22.21 3.66
C THR A 469 9.53 22.10 4.25
N LEU A 470 8.54 21.87 3.40
CA LEU A 470 7.14 21.73 3.82
C LEU A 470 6.89 20.41 4.56
N GLU A 471 7.39 19.30 4.03
CA GLU A 471 7.22 17.97 4.64
C GLU A 471 7.94 17.85 5.99
N TYR A 472 9.16 18.38 6.12
CA TYR A 472 9.86 18.40 7.41
C TYR A 472 9.14 19.26 8.46
N ALA A 473 8.44 20.32 8.04
CA ALA A 473 7.63 21.12 8.98
C ALA A 473 6.45 20.31 9.52
N PHE A 474 5.85 19.45 8.71
CA PHE A 474 4.81 18.53 9.16
C PHE A 474 5.37 17.44 10.08
N ASP A 475 6.47 16.80 9.70
CA ASP A 475 7.11 15.77 10.52
C ASP A 475 7.53 16.32 11.90
N ASP A 476 8.07 17.54 11.94
CA ASP A 476 8.41 18.24 13.19
C ASP A 476 7.18 18.50 14.06
N TYR A 477 6.04 18.87 13.48
CA TYR A 477 4.78 18.99 14.20
C TYR A 477 4.40 17.67 14.86
N CYS A 478 4.56 16.55 14.15
CA CYS A 478 4.26 15.23 14.71
C CYS A 478 5.15 14.91 15.91
N ILE A 479 6.46 15.19 15.84
CA ILE A 479 7.39 15.04 16.97
C ILE A 479 6.94 15.86 18.17
N ALA A 480 6.52 17.12 17.93
CA ALA A 480 6.03 18.01 18.99
C ALA A 480 4.80 17.43 19.69
N GLU A 481 3.83 16.89 18.95
CA GLU A 481 2.61 16.29 19.51
C GLU A 481 2.95 15.06 20.40
N MET A 482 3.85 14.18 19.94
CA MET A 482 4.30 13.04 20.74
C MET A 482 5.05 13.48 22.00
N ALA A 483 5.99 14.42 21.87
CA ALA A 483 6.75 14.96 23.00
C ALA A 483 5.84 15.60 24.04
N LYS A 484 4.86 16.40 23.63
CA LYS A 484 3.84 17.00 24.49
C LYS A 484 3.02 15.93 25.22
N LYS A 485 2.54 14.90 24.51
CA LYS A 485 1.79 13.77 25.11
C LYS A 485 2.62 13.02 26.15
N MET A 486 3.95 12.95 25.96
CA MET A 486 4.91 12.36 26.90
C MET A 486 5.34 13.30 28.03
N GLY A 487 4.83 14.53 28.08
CA GLY A 487 5.17 15.54 29.09
C GLY A 487 6.58 16.16 28.93
N LYS A 488 7.16 16.10 27.74
CA LYS A 488 8.48 16.64 27.38
C LYS A 488 8.33 18.03 26.74
N GLN A 489 7.94 19.02 27.53
CA GLN A 489 7.53 20.32 27.04
C GLN A 489 8.63 21.08 26.26
N ASP A 490 9.89 21.05 26.73
CA ASP A 490 11.00 21.76 26.05
C ASP A 490 11.21 21.22 24.62
N ILE A 491 11.11 19.92 24.44
CA ILE A 491 11.18 19.26 23.12
C ILE A 491 9.96 19.67 22.27
N ALA A 492 8.76 19.63 22.85
CA ALA A 492 7.55 20.03 22.15
C ALA A 492 7.63 21.47 21.64
N ASP A 493 8.09 22.41 22.47
CA ASP A 493 8.22 23.82 22.12
C ASP A 493 9.23 24.06 20.98
N GLU A 494 10.39 23.35 21.02
CA GLU A 494 11.37 23.40 19.94
C GLU A 494 10.78 22.95 18.62
N PHE A 495 10.14 21.77 18.59
CA PHE A 495 9.61 21.20 17.36
C PHE A 495 8.36 21.91 16.87
N TYR A 496 7.50 22.46 17.74
CA TYR A 496 6.42 23.37 17.32
C TYR A 496 6.97 24.64 16.66
N LYS A 497 8.07 25.20 17.14
CA LYS A 497 8.72 26.33 16.48
C LYS A 497 9.20 25.95 15.08
N ARG A 498 9.84 24.78 14.94
CA ARG A 498 10.33 24.29 13.64
C ARG A 498 9.19 23.99 12.67
N SER A 499 8.07 23.49 13.16
CA SER A 499 6.90 23.22 12.33
C SER A 499 6.32 24.45 11.64
N GLN A 500 6.69 25.67 12.09
CA GLN A 500 6.30 26.92 11.46
C GLN A 500 7.21 27.35 10.30
N ASN A 501 8.24 26.58 9.99
CA ASN A 501 9.22 26.90 8.94
C ASN A 501 8.63 26.97 7.53
N TYR A 502 7.46 26.37 7.28
CA TYR A 502 6.72 26.50 6.03
C TYR A 502 6.45 27.99 5.68
N LYS A 503 6.33 28.89 6.67
CA LYS A 503 6.13 30.32 6.47
C LYS A 503 7.30 31.01 5.78
N ASN A 504 8.51 30.48 5.95
CA ASN A 504 9.73 31.06 5.39
C ASN A 504 9.83 30.91 3.86
N VAL A 505 9.07 30.00 3.27
CA VAL A 505 9.03 29.78 1.82
C VAL A 505 7.78 30.36 1.15
N TYR A 506 6.88 30.99 1.90
CA TYR A 506 5.76 31.72 1.33
C TYR A 506 6.20 33.07 0.77
N ASN A 507 5.91 33.32 -0.51
CA ASN A 507 6.16 34.60 -1.17
C ASN A 507 4.85 35.41 -1.30
N PRO A 508 4.69 36.47 -0.53
CA PRO A 508 3.46 37.29 -0.59
C PRO A 508 3.24 38.00 -1.93
N ALA A 509 4.31 38.20 -2.73
CA ALA A 509 4.19 38.83 -4.05
C ALA A 509 3.50 37.93 -5.09
N THR A 510 3.71 36.60 -4.99
CA THR A 510 3.09 35.61 -5.87
C THR A 510 1.92 34.89 -5.20
N SER A 511 1.83 34.97 -3.87
CA SER A 511 0.89 34.20 -3.04
C SER A 511 1.07 32.68 -3.16
N PHE A 512 2.30 32.20 -3.39
CA PHE A 512 2.67 30.80 -3.46
C PHE A 512 3.84 30.47 -2.54
N MET A 513 3.97 29.19 -2.18
CA MET A 513 5.20 28.61 -1.66
C MET A 513 6.21 28.61 -2.79
N GLN A 514 7.43 29.10 -2.54
CA GLN A 514 8.42 29.36 -3.58
C GLN A 514 9.83 29.05 -3.08
N PRO A 515 10.67 28.35 -3.88
CA PRO A 515 12.05 28.05 -3.49
C PRO A 515 12.87 29.32 -3.22
N ARG A 516 13.79 29.23 -2.25
CA ARG A 516 14.75 30.31 -1.90
C ARG A 516 16.18 29.83 -2.03
N ASP A 517 17.09 30.78 -2.36
CA ASP A 517 18.53 30.53 -2.36
C ASP A 517 19.14 30.66 -0.93
N ASP A 518 20.44 30.41 -0.80
CA ASP A 518 21.22 30.52 0.45
C ASP A 518 21.27 31.95 1.02
N LYS A 519 20.88 32.95 0.26
CA LYS A 519 20.78 34.38 0.66
C LYS A 519 19.35 34.78 1.01
N GLY A 520 18.42 33.85 0.94
CA GLY A 520 17.01 34.10 1.20
C GLY A 520 16.23 34.74 0.07
N ILE A 521 16.79 34.76 -1.15
CA ILE A 521 16.14 35.36 -2.31
C ILE A 521 15.27 34.28 -2.98
N PHE A 522 14.01 34.61 -3.25
CA PHE A 522 13.12 33.71 -4.00
C PHE A 522 13.58 33.49 -5.42
N VAL A 523 13.35 32.28 -5.95
CA VAL A 523 13.65 31.93 -7.33
C VAL A 523 12.98 32.93 -8.28
N LYS A 524 13.69 33.36 -9.33
CA LYS A 524 13.16 34.29 -10.33
C LYS A 524 12.25 33.58 -11.32
N ASP A 525 11.37 34.33 -11.95
CA ASP A 525 10.50 33.87 -13.04
C ASP A 525 9.65 32.62 -12.66
N PHE A 526 9.26 32.55 -11.37
CA PHE A 526 8.44 31.46 -10.83
C PHE A 526 7.06 31.44 -11.51
N LYS A 527 6.69 30.28 -12.03
CA LYS A 527 5.34 29.97 -12.47
C LYS A 527 4.82 28.79 -11.64
N ALA A 528 3.60 28.94 -11.14
CA ALA A 528 3.03 27.96 -10.21
C ALA A 528 2.64 26.62 -10.86
N ASP A 529 2.49 26.59 -12.17
CA ASP A 529 2.18 25.43 -13.00
C ASP A 529 3.43 24.75 -13.58
N ASP A 530 4.64 25.33 -13.43
CA ASP A 530 5.87 24.72 -13.89
C ASP A 530 6.29 23.55 -12.97
N TYR A 531 6.70 22.44 -13.57
CA TYR A 531 7.36 21.31 -12.90
C TYR A 531 8.86 21.56 -12.85
N THR A 532 9.39 21.70 -11.64
CA THR A 532 10.78 22.10 -11.42
C THR A 532 11.51 21.10 -10.51
N PRO A 533 12.86 21.00 -10.54
CA PRO A 533 13.60 20.12 -9.64
C PRO A 533 13.50 20.51 -8.16
N HIS A 534 12.85 21.63 -7.83
CA HIS A 534 12.70 22.10 -6.46
C HIS A 534 11.43 21.57 -5.79
N ILE A 535 10.49 21.02 -6.57
CA ILE A 535 9.19 20.50 -6.13
C ILE A 535 9.13 19.01 -6.51
N CYS A 536 8.80 18.15 -5.54
CA CYS A 536 8.77 16.72 -5.72
C CYS A 536 7.51 16.33 -6.51
N GLU A 537 7.69 15.77 -7.71
CA GLU A 537 6.63 15.18 -8.56
C GLU A 537 5.36 16.04 -8.69
N SER A 538 5.52 17.35 -8.60
CA SER A 538 4.38 18.27 -8.51
C SER A 538 4.78 19.64 -8.99
N ASN A 539 3.83 20.55 -9.00
CA ASN A 539 4.04 21.97 -9.25
C ASN A 539 3.64 22.83 -8.03
N GLY A 540 3.76 24.14 -8.17
CA GLY A 540 3.46 25.09 -7.10
C GLY A 540 1.99 25.09 -6.65
N TRP A 541 1.03 24.74 -7.55
CA TRP A 541 -0.38 24.61 -7.19
C TRP A 541 -0.62 23.40 -6.29
N GLN A 542 -0.02 22.26 -6.62
CA GLN A 542 -0.24 21.00 -5.91
C GLN A 542 0.44 21.01 -4.55
N TYR A 543 1.69 21.49 -4.46
CA TYR A 543 2.45 21.49 -3.20
C TYR A 543 2.12 22.64 -2.24
N PHE A 544 1.42 23.67 -2.69
CA PHE A 544 1.04 24.80 -1.83
C PHE A 544 0.32 24.38 -0.55
N TRP A 545 -0.45 23.32 -0.61
CA TRP A 545 -1.35 22.84 0.45
C TRP A 545 -0.69 21.89 1.44
N SER A 546 0.59 21.54 1.27
CA SER A 546 1.33 20.64 2.17
C SER A 546 1.66 21.28 3.52
N VAL A 547 0.61 21.79 4.19
CA VAL A 547 0.62 22.41 5.52
C VAL A 547 -0.56 21.88 6.33
N GLN A 548 -0.83 20.59 6.23
CA GLN A 548 -1.99 19.92 6.85
C GLN A 548 -2.00 19.99 8.39
N HIS A 549 -0.88 20.32 9.01
CA HIS A 549 -0.74 20.50 10.45
C HIS A 549 -1.17 21.88 10.95
N ASP A 550 -1.20 22.90 10.09
CA ASP A 550 -1.52 24.29 10.47
C ASP A 550 -2.39 24.98 9.40
N ILE A 551 -3.57 24.41 9.12
CA ILE A 551 -4.51 24.94 8.11
C ILE A 551 -4.93 26.38 8.48
N ASN A 552 -5.18 26.68 9.76
CA ASN A 552 -5.51 28.01 10.20
C ASN A 552 -4.35 29.00 9.99
N GLY A 553 -3.11 28.57 10.23
CA GLY A 553 -1.91 29.35 9.91
C GLY A 553 -1.80 29.64 8.42
N LEU A 554 -2.10 28.65 7.55
CA LEU A 554 -2.12 28.83 6.10
C LEU A 554 -3.22 29.79 5.64
N ILE A 555 -4.44 29.68 6.20
CA ILE A 555 -5.54 30.62 5.95
C ILE A 555 -5.13 32.06 6.30
N ASN A 556 -4.51 32.25 7.47
CA ASN A 556 -4.03 33.56 7.89
C ASN A 556 -2.90 34.08 6.98
N LEU A 557 -1.99 33.20 6.56
CA LEU A 557 -0.84 33.52 5.72
C LEU A 557 -1.26 34.06 4.35
N VAL A 558 -2.33 33.53 3.76
CA VAL A 558 -2.87 33.99 2.48
C VAL A 558 -3.80 35.22 2.60
N GLY A 559 -4.11 35.64 3.81
CA GLY A 559 -4.92 36.83 4.07
C GLY A 559 -6.40 36.57 4.36
N GLY A 560 -6.72 35.40 4.93
CA GLY A 560 -8.04 35.04 5.45
C GLY A 560 -8.84 34.08 4.56
N LYS A 561 -10.01 33.67 5.08
CA LYS A 561 -10.87 32.65 4.49
C LYS A 561 -11.27 32.90 3.05
N ASN A 562 -11.62 34.13 2.70
CA ASN A 562 -12.07 34.47 1.36
C ASN A 562 -10.97 34.26 0.32
N ARG A 563 -9.73 34.72 0.59
CA ARG A 563 -8.59 34.52 -0.32
C ARG A 563 -8.18 33.04 -0.38
N PHE A 564 -8.30 32.35 0.73
CA PHE A 564 -8.07 30.90 0.77
C PHE A 564 -9.10 30.17 -0.12
N ALA A 565 -10.38 30.52 -0.03
CA ALA A 565 -11.44 29.97 -0.87
C ALA A 565 -11.18 30.22 -2.36
N GLU A 566 -10.89 31.51 -2.73
CA GLU A 566 -10.58 31.90 -4.11
C GLU A 566 -9.39 31.09 -4.67
N LYS A 567 -8.33 30.91 -3.86
CA LYS A 567 -7.15 30.14 -4.28
C LYS A 567 -7.46 28.64 -4.42
N LEU A 568 -8.24 28.09 -3.50
CA LEU A 568 -8.64 26.69 -3.53
C LEU A 568 -9.57 26.40 -4.73
N ASP A 569 -10.58 27.25 -4.99
CA ASP A 569 -11.43 27.16 -6.18
C ASP A 569 -10.60 27.30 -7.47
N SER A 570 -9.60 28.20 -7.47
CA SER A 570 -8.71 28.38 -8.62
C SER A 570 -7.91 27.11 -8.93
N MET A 571 -7.47 26.36 -7.93
CA MET A 571 -6.79 25.09 -8.15
C MET A 571 -7.64 24.09 -8.95
N PHE A 572 -8.93 24.02 -8.68
CA PHE A 572 -9.84 23.07 -9.35
C PHE A 572 -10.37 23.58 -10.70
N THR A 573 -10.17 24.84 -11.03
CA THR A 573 -10.71 25.48 -12.25
C THR A 573 -9.63 25.96 -13.21
N TYR A 574 -8.39 26.14 -12.77
CA TYR A 574 -7.27 26.53 -13.62
C TYR A 574 -6.76 25.33 -14.42
N HIS A 575 -6.78 25.46 -15.74
CA HIS A 575 -6.24 24.45 -16.65
C HIS A 575 -4.94 24.97 -17.26
N PRO A 576 -3.89 24.13 -17.34
CA PRO A 576 -2.67 24.48 -18.08
C PRO A 576 -3.00 24.65 -19.58
N ALA A 577 -2.10 25.29 -20.32
CA ALA A 577 -2.25 25.39 -21.76
C ALA A 577 -2.34 24.02 -22.42
N ALA A 578 -3.15 23.88 -23.47
CA ALA A 578 -3.46 22.59 -24.10
C ALA A 578 -2.24 21.87 -24.73
N ASP A 579 -1.12 22.59 -24.90
CA ASP A 579 0.10 22.08 -25.51
C ASP A 579 1.17 21.64 -24.48
N ASP A 580 0.91 21.74 -23.17
CA ASP A 580 1.86 21.33 -22.14
C ASP A 580 1.79 19.82 -21.93
N GLU A 581 2.88 19.10 -22.19
CA GLU A 581 3.02 17.70 -21.80
C GLU A 581 3.16 17.62 -20.27
N LEU A 582 2.18 16.98 -19.63
CA LEU A 582 2.23 16.74 -18.18
C LEU A 582 3.19 15.59 -17.85
N PRO A 583 3.93 15.66 -16.74
CA PRO A 583 4.72 14.52 -16.26
C PRO A 583 3.86 13.29 -16.00
N ILE A 584 4.46 12.11 -16.09
CA ILE A 584 3.81 10.80 -15.98
C ILE A 584 3.01 10.61 -14.65
N PHE A 585 3.42 11.28 -13.58
CA PHE A 585 2.75 11.26 -12.28
C PHE A 585 1.60 12.29 -12.15
N SER A 586 1.43 13.19 -13.11
CA SER A 586 0.36 14.21 -13.08
C SER A 586 -0.88 13.71 -13.81
N THR A 587 -1.61 12.82 -13.17
CA THR A 587 -2.78 12.13 -13.71
C THR A 587 -4.03 12.35 -12.85
N GLY A 588 -5.22 11.99 -13.35
CA GLY A 588 -6.47 12.23 -12.63
C GLY A 588 -6.77 13.70 -12.37
N MET A 589 -6.47 14.57 -13.34
CA MET A 589 -6.50 16.01 -13.20
C MET A 589 -7.92 16.59 -13.12
N ILE A 590 -8.15 17.43 -12.12
CA ILE A 590 -9.32 18.32 -12.01
C ILE A 590 -8.77 19.75 -11.83
N GLY A 591 -8.63 20.49 -12.90
CA GLY A 591 -7.82 21.70 -12.90
C GLY A 591 -6.35 21.39 -12.62
N GLN A 592 -5.78 21.94 -11.56
CA GLN A 592 -4.43 21.63 -11.08
C GLN A 592 -4.41 20.55 -9.97
N TYR A 593 -5.56 20.10 -9.49
CA TYR A 593 -5.65 18.97 -8.58
C TYR A 593 -5.32 17.67 -9.33
N ALA A 594 -4.27 16.98 -8.92
CA ALA A 594 -3.82 15.73 -9.51
C ALA A 594 -4.12 14.58 -8.56
N HIS A 595 -5.25 13.86 -8.76
CA HIS A 595 -5.60 12.76 -7.86
C HIS A 595 -4.63 11.60 -7.93
N GLY A 596 -3.99 11.40 -9.08
CA GLY A 596 -3.01 10.34 -9.29
C GLY A 596 -1.67 10.54 -8.57
N ASN A 597 -1.52 11.59 -7.74
CA ASN A 597 -0.32 11.82 -6.92
C ASN A 597 -0.67 12.39 -5.53
N GLU A 598 0.00 11.93 -4.50
CA GLU A 598 -0.32 12.05 -3.08
C GLU A 598 -0.38 13.47 -2.53
N PRO A 599 0.43 14.45 -2.98
CA PRO A 599 0.33 15.83 -2.49
C PRO A 599 -1.07 16.44 -2.61
N SER A 600 -1.90 15.94 -3.53
CA SER A 600 -3.26 16.41 -3.74
C SER A 600 -4.32 15.75 -2.83
N HIS A 601 -4.06 14.57 -2.28
CA HIS A 601 -5.08 13.71 -1.66
C HIS A 601 -5.90 14.36 -0.55
N HIS A 602 -5.30 15.22 0.27
CA HIS A 602 -5.99 15.91 1.37
C HIS A 602 -6.68 17.21 0.95
N VAL A 603 -6.35 17.77 -0.22
CA VAL A 603 -6.69 19.14 -0.62
C VAL A 603 -8.21 19.36 -0.75
N ILE A 604 -8.94 18.37 -1.27
CA ILE A 604 -10.42 18.45 -1.40
C ILE A 604 -11.08 18.72 -0.04
N TYR A 605 -10.56 18.14 1.03
CA TYR A 605 -11.13 18.26 2.37
C TYR A 605 -10.86 19.62 3.04
N LEU A 606 -9.96 20.44 2.47
CA LEU A 606 -9.66 21.77 2.99
C LEU A 606 -10.82 22.77 2.86
N PHE A 607 -11.77 22.53 1.99
CA PHE A 607 -13.00 23.31 1.90
C PHE A 607 -13.81 23.30 3.21
N ASN A 608 -13.71 22.25 4.02
CA ASN A 608 -14.36 22.17 5.34
C ASN A 608 -13.86 23.28 6.30
N ALA A 609 -12.56 23.61 6.24
CA ALA A 609 -11.96 24.60 7.12
C ALA A 609 -12.48 26.05 6.89
N ILE A 610 -13.12 26.28 5.75
CA ILE A 610 -13.66 27.60 5.37
C ILE A 610 -15.19 27.62 5.31
N GLY A 611 -15.88 26.50 5.66
CA GLY A 611 -17.34 26.39 5.67
C GLY A 611 -17.95 26.14 4.29
N HIS A 612 -17.20 25.55 3.38
CA HIS A 612 -17.64 25.17 2.03
C HIS A 612 -17.74 23.65 1.88
N GLU A 613 -18.33 22.95 2.84
CA GLU A 613 -18.41 21.49 2.92
C GLU A 613 -19.10 20.87 1.69
N ASN A 614 -20.03 21.60 1.08
CA ASN A 614 -20.66 21.17 -0.18
C ASN A 614 -19.63 20.97 -1.31
N ARG A 615 -18.56 21.80 -1.36
CA ARG A 615 -17.49 21.63 -2.36
C ARG A 615 -16.66 20.38 -2.09
N THR A 616 -16.36 20.09 -0.80
CA THR A 616 -15.76 18.81 -0.42
C THR A 616 -16.60 17.63 -0.92
N GLN A 617 -17.91 17.65 -0.67
CA GLN A 617 -18.84 16.58 -1.05
C GLN A 617 -18.91 16.41 -2.57
N GLU A 618 -18.95 17.50 -3.34
CA GLU A 618 -18.94 17.50 -4.81
C GLU A 618 -17.68 16.83 -5.37
N TYR A 619 -16.50 17.28 -4.93
CA TYR A 619 -15.24 16.77 -5.46
C TYR A 619 -14.93 15.36 -4.98
N VAL A 620 -15.26 15.00 -3.74
CA VAL A 620 -15.10 13.63 -3.24
C VAL A 620 -15.99 12.67 -4.05
N ALA A 621 -17.27 13.02 -4.24
CA ALA A 621 -18.17 12.23 -5.07
C ALA A 621 -17.68 12.11 -6.53
N LYS A 622 -17.19 13.23 -7.10
CA LYS A 622 -16.64 13.24 -8.46
C LYS A 622 -15.44 12.30 -8.58
N VAL A 623 -14.47 12.38 -7.69
CA VAL A 623 -13.27 11.54 -7.71
C VAL A 623 -13.66 10.07 -7.57
N MET A 624 -14.48 9.70 -6.56
CA MET A 624 -14.88 8.31 -6.35
C MET A 624 -15.62 7.71 -7.56
N ASN A 625 -16.47 8.51 -8.24
CA ASN A 625 -17.27 8.01 -9.36
C ASN A 625 -16.55 8.02 -10.72
N GLU A 626 -15.58 8.92 -10.92
CA GLU A 626 -14.96 9.13 -12.23
C GLU A 626 -13.56 8.51 -12.34
N LEU A 627 -12.80 8.45 -11.22
CA LEU A 627 -11.40 8.06 -11.22
C LEU A 627 -11.13 6.67 -10.62
N TYR A 628 -12.17 5.98 -10.12
CA TYR A 628 -12.10 4.59 -9.66
C TYR A 628 -13.13 3.76 -10.40
N LYS A 629 -12.69 2.74 -11.14
CA LYS A 629 -13.56 1.96 -12.00
C LYS A 629 -13.22 0.47 -11.95
N ASN A 630 -14.26 -0.38 -12.11
CA ASN A 630 -14.09 -1.82 -12.20
C ASN A 630 -13.61 -2.22 -13.61
N GLU A 631 -12.42 -1.84 -13.97
CA GLU A 631 -11.75 -2.17 -15.24
C GLU A 631 -10.22 -2.16 -15.05
N PRO A 632 -9.42 -2.80 -15.92
CA PRO A 632 -7.95 -2.80 -15.77
C PRO A 632 -7.33 -1.41 -15.68
N ALA A 633 -7.81 -0.42 -16.45
CA ALA A 633 -7.40 0.99 -16.37
C ALA A 633 -8.15 1.78 -15.26
N GLY A 634 -8.66 1.09 -14.25
CA GLY A 634 -9.57 1.65 -13.25
C GLY A 634 -8.93 2.51 -12.17
N LEU A 635 -7.62 2.73 -12.20
CA LEU A 635 -6.89 3.67 -11.33
C LEU A 635 -6.25 4.76 -12.18
N CYS A 636 -6.35 6.00 -11.75
CA CYS A 636 -5.89 7.15 -12.53
C CYS A 636 -4.41 7.50 -12.32
N GLY A 637 -3.70 6.85 -11.41
CA GLY A 637 -2.30 7.02 -11.07
C GLY A 637 -1.73 5.75 -10.45
N ASN A 638 -0.47 5.80 -10.02
CA ASN A 638 0.16 4.74 -9.27
C ASN A 638 -0.69 4.41 -8.03
N GLU A 639 -0.85 3.14 -7.73
CA GLU A 639 -1.61 2.70 -6.55
C GLU A 639 -0.87 3.00 -5.24
N ASP A 640 0.46 3.04 -5.31
CA ASP A 640 1.43 3.44 -4.28
C ASP A 640 1.25 2.71 -2.94
N CYS A 641 1.43 1.38 -3.02
CA CYS A 641 1.47 0.50 -1.85
C CYS A 641 0.25 0.65 -0.93
N GLY A 642 -0.93 0.84 -1.51
CA GLY A 642 -2.19 0.93 -0.77
C GLY A 642 -2.68 2.35 -0.50
N GLN A 643 -1.92 3.40 -0.82
CA GLN A 643 -2.33 4.77 -0.46
C GLN A 643 -3.52 5.27 -1.27
N MET A 644 -3.52 5.10 -2.59
CA MET A 644 -4.65 5.51 -3.43
C MET A 644 -5.92 4.73 -3.06
N SER A 645 -5.76 3.45 -2.77
CA SER A 645 -6.84 2.57 -2.33
C SER A 645 -7.37 2.95 -0.94
N ALA A 646 -6.51 3.25 0.02
CA ALA A 646 -6.91 3.69 1.36
C ALA A 646 -7.63 5.05 1.33
N TRP A 647 -7.23 5.96 0.41
CA TRP A 647 -7.98 7.19 0.15
C TRP A 647 -9.44 6.89 -0.24
N TYR A 648 -9.62 5.94 -1.19
CA TYR A 648 -10.96 5.53 -1.63
C TYR A 648 -11.77 4.89 -0.49
N VAL A 649 -11.17 4.00 0.28
CA VAL A 649 -11.83 3.34 1.43
C VAL A 649 -12.32 4.37 2.44
N PHE A 650 -11.47 5.29 2.89
CA PHE A 650 -11.88 6.35 3.82
C PHE A 650 -12.96 7.27 3.22
N SER A 651 -12.77 7.72 2.00
CA SER A 651 -13.72 8.61 1.31
C SER A 651 -15.08 7.94 1.13
N ALA A 652 -15.11 6.64 0.79
CA ALA A 652 -16.34 5.86 0.69
C ALA A 652 -17.04 5.68 2.06
N MET A 653 -16.28 5.63 3.16
CA MET A 653 -16.84 5.69 4.53
C MET A 653 -17.40 7.07 4.88
N GLY A 654 -17.09 8.11 4.11
CA GLY A 654 -17.59 9.47 4.27
C GLY A 654 -16.71 10.40 5.08
N PHE A 655 -15.43 10.06 5.32
CA PHE A 655 -14.47 10.90 6.05
C PHE A 655 -13.01 10.59 5.67
N TYR A 656 -12.08 11.50 6.00
CA TYR A 656 -10.67 11.38 5.61
C TYR A 656 -9.72 12.02 6.65
N PRO A 657 -8.55 11.40 6.95
CA PRO A 657 -7.57 11.95 7.89
C PRO A 657 -6.66 12.99 7.22
N VAL A 658 -7.08 14.23 7.12
CA VAL A 658 -6.24 15.32 6.55
C VAL A 658 -4.92 15.47 7.29
N ASN A 659 -4.97 15.41 8.62
CA ASN A 659 -3.79 15.33 9.48
C ASN A 659 -3.93 14.09 10.38
N PRO A 660 -3.28 12.97 10.06
CA PRO A 660 -3.44 11.72 10.78
C PRO A 660 -3.24 11.82 12.28
N VAL A 661 -2.21 12.57 12.73
CA VAL A 661 -1.86 12.68 14.15
C VAL A 661 -2.81 13.58 14.95
N SER A 662 -3.74 14.28 14.29
CA SER A 662 -4.73 15.12 14.97
C SER A 662 -5.85 14.31 15.65
N GLY A 663 -6.02 13.05 15.29
CA GLY A 663 -7.17 12.21 15.69
C GLY A 663 -8.51 12.70 15.13
N LYS A 664 -8.51 13.60 14.13
CA LYS A 664 -9.69 14.13 13.45
C LYS A 664 -9.76 13.62 12.02
N TYR A 665 -10.99 13.35 11.58
CA TYR A 665 -11.32 12.86 10.25
C TYR A 665 -12.34 13.79 9.63
N GLU A 666 -11.93 14.58 8.63
CA GLU A 666 -12.79 15.52 7.94
C GLU A 666 -13.91 14.80 7.19
N ILE A 667 -15.15 15.26 7.35
CA ILE A 667 -16.33 14.65 6.73
C ILE A 667 -16.38 15.06 5.25
N GLY A 668 -16.50 14.03 4.39
CA GLY A 668 -16.77 14.18 2.95
C GLY A 668 -18.22 13.79 2.62
N THR A 669 -18.39 12.86 1.71
CA THR A 669 -19.70 12.26 1.40
C THR A 669 -19.57 10.74 1.37
N PRO A 670 -20.45 9.97 2.06
CA PRO A 670 -20.41 8.52 2.00
C PRO A 670 -20.83 8.01 0.63
N LEU A 671 -20.32 6.83 0.24
CA LEU A 671 -20.68 6.19 -1.02
C LEU A 671 -21.83 5.17 -0.84
N PHE A 672 -21.92 4.54 0.31
CA PHE A 672 -22.85 3.45 0.58
C PHE A 672 -23.94 3.84 1.58
N PRO A 673 -25.15 3.29 1.45
CA PRO A 673 -26.24 3.56 2.40
C PRO A 673 -25.97 3.06 3.81
N GLU A 674 -25.12 2.05 3.99
CA GLU A 674 -24.67 1.55 5.30
C GLU A 674 -23.25 1.00 5.19
N MET A 675 -22.42 1.32 6.16
CA MET A 675 -21.10 0.75 6.36
C MET A 675 -20.87 0.43 7.84
N GLN A 676 -20.18 -0.68 8.11
CA GLN A 676 -19.84 -1.14 9.45
C GLN A 676 -18.33 -1.45 9.51
N LEU A 677 -17.62 -0.82 10.43
CA LEU A 677 -16.22 -1.08 10.74
C LEU A 677 -16.14 -1.87 12.04
N HIS A 678 -15.71 -3.12 11.95
CA HIS A 678 -15.53 -4.01 13.10
C HIS A 678 -14.16 -3.75 13.73
N LEU A 679 -14.17 -3.20 14.94
CA LEU A 679 -12.97 -2.77 15.64
C LEU A 679 -12.37 -3.91 16.47
N ALA A 680 -11.05 -3.89 16.67
CA ALA A 680 -10.33 -4.87 17.48
C ALA A 680 -10.80 -4.93 18.96
N ASN A 681 -11.40 -3.85 19.47
CA ASN A 681 -11.98 -3.81 20.80
C ASN A 681 -13.38 -4.48 20.91
N GLY A 682 -13.85 -5.15 19.84
CA GLY A 682 -15.12 -5.85 19.76
C GLY A 682 -16.35 -4.96 19.51
N LYS A 683 -16.16 -3.66 19.30
CA LYS A 683 -17.24 -2.73 18.94
C LYS A 683 -17.35 -2.60 17.42
N THR A 684 -18.51 -2.10 16.97
CA THR A 684 -18.75 -1.79 15.54
C THR A 684 -19.09 -0.32 15.41
N PHE A 685 -18.27 0.39 14.65
CA PHE A 685 -18.59 1.75 14.22
C PHE A 685 -19.44 1.68 12.96
N THR A 686 -20.54 2.44 12.90
CA THR A 686 -21.53 2.35 11.84
C THR A 686 -21.75 3.72 11.21
N VAL A 687 -21.77 3.77 9.87
CA VAL A 687 -22.19 4.91 9.07
C VAL A 687 -23.49 4.56 8.35
N LEU A 688 -24.52 5.38 8.54
CA LEU A 688 -25.82 5.25 7.90
C LEU A 688 -26.11 6.46 7.02
N ALA A 689 -26.36 6.22 5.74
CA ALA A 689 -26.71 7.23 4.74
C ALA A 689 -27.80 6.68 3.77
N PRO A 690 -29.00 6.32 4.26
CA PRO A 690 -29.95 5.48 3.51
C PRO A 690 -30.47 6.09 2.21
N LYS A 691 -30.27 7.39 1.98
CA LYS A 691 -30.69 8.09 0.75
C LYS A 691 -29.53 8.44 -0.18
N VAL A 692 -28.28 8.04 0.15
CA VAL A 692 -27.13 8.33 -0.68
C VAL A 692 -27.26 7.65 -2.05
N ASN A 693 -26.95 8.37 -3.10
CA ASN A 693 -26.83 7.90 -4.49
C ASN A 693 -26.06 8.96 -5.30
N LYS A 694 -25.89 8.74 -6.60
CA LYS A 694 -25.14 9.65 -7.50
C LYS A 694 -25.67 11.10 -7.55
N GLU A 695 -26.91 11.36 -7.15
CA GLU A 695 -27.53 12.68 -7.11
C GLU A 695 -27.56 13.23 -5.68
N ASN A 696 -27.88 12.39 -4.70
CA ASN A 696 -28.01 12.75 -3.29
C ASN A 696 -26.64 12.66 -2.58
N ILE A 697 -25.75 13.55 -2.93
CA ILE A 697 -24.36 13.59 -2.40
C ILE A 697 -24.17 14.59 -1.25
N TYR A 698 -25.16 15.47 -1.00
CA TYR A 698 -25.05 16.52 -0.01
C TYR A 698 -25.65 16.14 1.32
N ILE A 699 -24.87 16.30 2.39
CA ILE A 699 -25.30 16.07 3.76
C ILE A 699 -26.13 17.25 4.24
N GLN A 700 -27.35 17.00 4.74
CA GLN A 700 -28.28 18.00 5.26
C GLN A 700 -28.20 18.13 6.79
N SER A 701 -27.95 17.02 7.48
CA SER A 701 -27.78 16.96 8.91
C SER A 701 -26.98 15.72 9.30
N ILE A 702 -26.30 15.81 10.44
CA ILE A 702 -25.53 14.72 11.04
C ILE A 702 -26.08 14.42 12.42
N LYS A 703 -26.21 13.12 12.74
CA LYS A 703 -26.43 12.66 14.12
C LYS A 703 -25.36 11.66 14.49
N ILE A 704 -24.97 11.66 15.76
CA ILE A 704 -24.13 10.62 16.35
C ILE A 704 -24.91 10.02 17.52
N ASP A 705 -25.18 8.71 17.48
CA ASP A 705 -26.01 7.99 18.44
C ASP A 705 -27.38 8.66 18.66
N GLY A 706 -28.02 9.09 17.57
CA GLY A 706 -29.32 9.76 17.52
C GLY A 706 -29.29 11.24 17.98
N LYS A 707 -28.15 11.80 18.38
CA LYS A 707 -28.02 13.20 18.82
C LYS A 707 -27.50 14.08 17.68
N PRO A 708 -28.04 15.29 17.49
CA PRO A 708 -27.52 16.23 16.49
C PRO A 708 -26.03 16.51 16.70
N TYR A 709 -25.30 16.59 15.59
CA TYR A 709 -23.87 16.87 15.54
C TYR A 709 -23.57 17.99 14.54
N ASP A 710 -22.79 18.97 14.95
CA ASP A 710 -22.57 20.24 14.22
C ASP A 710 -21.12 20.44 13.77
N LYS A 711 -20.25 19.42 13.90
CA LYS A 711 -18.86 19.49 13.45
C LYS A 711 -18.72 18.93 12.04
N THR A 712 -17.70 19.41 11.33
CA THR A 712 -17.33 18.95 9.99
C THR A 712 -16.33 17.79 10.01
N TYR A 713 -16.04 17.23 11.18
CA TYR A 713 -15.11 16.13 11.38
C TYR A 713 -15.61 15.14 12.44
N LEU A 714 -15.18 13.89 12.33
CA LEU A 714 -15.30 12.87 13.36
C LEU A 714 -14.00 12.79 14.18
N THR A 715 -14.05 12.26 15.39
CA THR A 715 -12.85 12.01 16.20
C THR A 715 -12.54 10.53 16.30
N HIS A 716 -11.26 10.22 16.53
CA HIS A 716 -10.80 8.86 16.77
C HIS A 716 -11.60 8.19 17.92
N GLU A 717 -11.86 8.94 19.01
CA GLU A 717 -12.62 8.42 20.16
C GLU A 717 -14.06 8.06 19.78
N GLN A 718 -14.72 8.84 18.91
CA GLN A 718 -16.06 8.53 18.41
C GLN A 718 -16.04 7.23 17.59
N ILE A 719 -15.07 7.05 16.72
CA ILE A 719 -14.91 5.82 15.94
C ILE A 719 -14.67 4.64 16.88
N MET A 720 -13.70 4.74 17.79
CA MET A 720 -13.34 3.67 18.72
C MET A 720 -14.41 3.37 19.78
N SER A 721 -15.34 4.30 20.02
CA SER A 721 -16.50 4.05 20.89
C SER A 721 -17.51 3.10 20.25
N GLY A 722 -17.44 2.86 18.94
CA GLY A 722 -18.45 2.13 18.17
C GLY A 722 -19.71 2.96 17.93
N ALA A 723 -19.58 4.29 17.77
CA ALA A 723 -20.70 5.17 17.54
C ALA A 723 -21.41 4.88 16.20
N THR A 724 -22.69 5.23 16.13
CA THR A 724 -23.47 5.25 14.89
C THR A 724 -23.57 6.69 14.38
N VAL A 725 -23.03 6.95 13.19
CA VAL A 725 -23.13 8.23 12.50
C VAL A 725 -24.23 8.13 11.45
N GLU A 726 -25.21 9.01 11.52
CA GLU A 726 -26.33 9.08 10.59
C GLU A 726 -26.22 10.35 9.73
N PHE A 727 -26.14 10.21 8.42
CA PHE A 727 -26.16 11.30 7.44
C PHE A 727 -27.52 11.38 6.76
N GLU A 728 -28.17 12.55 6.84
CA GLU A 728 -29.34 12.85 6.01
C GLU A 728 -28.87 13.42 4.68
N MET A 729 -29.10 12.67 3.60
CA MET A 729 -28.59 12.99 2.26
C MET A 729 -29.67 13.65 1.37
N SER A 730 -29.22 14.55 0.48
CA SER A 730 -30.07 15.26 -0.50
C SER A 730 -29.25 15.61 -1.75
N ASN A 731 -29.95 16.02 -2.82
CA ASN A 731 -29.34 16.60 -4.02
C ASN A 731 -29.18 18.14 -3.94
N THR A 732 -29.48 18.76 -2.81
CA THR A 732 -29.39 20.21 -2.63
C THR A 732 -28.24 20.55 -1.71
N PRO A 733 -27.27 21.39 -2.15
CA PRO A 733 -26.14 21.82 -1.32
C PRO A 733 -26.61 22.54 -0.04
N LYS A 734 -25.93 22.26 1.08
CA LYS A 734 -26.14 22.91 2.37
C LYS A 734 -24.82 23.00 3.13
N ALA A 735 -24.56 24.11 3.79
CA ALA A 735 -23.50 24.23 4.78
C ALA A 735 -23.91 23.48 6.07
N ILE A 736 -23.01 22.66 6.62
CA ILE A 736 -23.27 21.81 7.80
C ILE A 736 -22.76 22.52 9.07
N GLY A 737 -21.64 23.20 8.95
CA GLY A 737 -20.99 23.88 10.07
C GLY A 737 -21.69 25.20 10.50
N VAL A 738 -21.41 25.61 11.71
CA VAL A 738 -21.82 26.96 12.18
C VAL A 738 -21.05 27.99 11.33
N ILE A 739 -21.76 28.74 10.51
CA ILE A 739 -21.18 29.92 9.86
C ILE A 739 -20.80 30.87 11.00
N PHE A 740 -19.52 30.94 11.33
CA PHE A 740 -19.02 32.04 12.17
C PHE A 740 -19.11 33.29 11.33
N GLU A 741 -20.18 34.11 11.57
CA GLU A 741 -20.19 35.47 11.09
C GLU A 741 -18.91 36.15 11.60
N ASP A 742 -18.08 36.62 10.67
CA ASP A 742 -16.97 37.49 10.99
C ASP A 742 -17.54 38.72 11.68
N LYS A 743 -17.54 38.74 13.01
CA LYS A 743 -17.62 39.98 13.75
C LYS A 743 -16.26 40.64 13.60
N ASN A 744 -16.12 41.41 12.51
CA ASN A 744 -15.01 42.35 12.39
C ASN A 744 -14.96 43.26 13.61
N PRO A 745 -13.78 43.46 14.24
CA PRO A 745 -13.56 44.67 15.05
C PRO A 745 -13.29 45.86 14.16
#